data_9e3327be22d8ad246e20e8a5945b4986
#
_entry.id   9e3327be22d8ad246e20e8a5945b4986
#
_cell.length_a   1.000
_cell.length_b   1.000
_cell.length_c   1.000
_cell.angle_alpha   90.00
_cell.angle_beta   90.00
_cell.angle_gamma   90.00
#
_symmetry.space_group_name_H-M   'P 1'
#
loop_
_entity.id
_entity.type
_entity.pdbx_description
1 polymer ?
#
loop_
_entity_poly.entity_id
_entity_poly.type
_entity_poly.pdbx_seq_one_letter_code
_entity_poly.pdbx_strand_id
1 'polypeptide(L)'
;DEKFEKERGIVIEEIGKGADRPEHQASNHFLKVFYAGTPYERPVLGTASTISHLKRECVWEYYRTWYVPNNMTLMVIGDFSTSEMIELVKNKYGQYPAGQIPEHRTIKLNPPERLRIIKANGMGKFPRDRRYLTMGYLLPPPVSDDFQPLVLLSEFLGGRDNSVLKTLFMQEQNKDLVIDIGTSVDFNSDFSTLQISAELPINIDVEHVVELITQAVRDMKKNPVQSSEVQSTLIARATHEIYLQESLHYYGMMKSGYLAAGGYAFLRDYMDGLMKVTPQSIQKAAAQYLSAQMPVVTLMSPPVEKTAGETATRSPNQYSMEKLENGLTVVIKENQDSRVIGIHLLAKERSLSEGKEKWGLTEILQRMLSEGGTTEHPDKALYQTLESMGAELKLYDDPYIPFDDYYNTPRFAYMRLKLVDTFFEQGLKLLAEMVRQPNLSEKAYNEAKKQVMILSENDTMSTPRVADRIFYDNLFKNNPGFGWLSGKKEQLEKIQLEDVKAFYSKFYNPSNLILAVSGNISIDKALAMVKQNFGGVWGDAGWQPPEFTPEFKVLGTTVREKIGKQQSYISVANTCDVSEEDQPALYVMETIFGDRLAFNLREKQGLAYSIGVSFHKYRGVQWYRISMGTRPENIEQAIKGIRDEI
;
A
#
# COMPACT_ATOMS: atom_id res chain seq x y z
N ASP A 1 25.00 10.17 14.43
CA ASP A 1 24.61 11.26 13.51
C ASP A 1 24.20 10.74 12.14
N GLU A 2 24.96 9.84 11.52
CA GLU A 2 24.65 9.25 10.21
C GLU A 2 23.28 8.55 10.17
N LYS A 3 22.96 7.72 11.17
CA LYS A 3 21.64 7.08 11.27
C LYS A 3 20.50 8.10 11.40
N PHE A 4 20.71 9.18 12.15
CA PHE A 4 19.70 10.23 12.31
C PHE A 4 19.40 10.93 10.98
N GLU A 5 20.44 11.28 10.20
CA GLU A 5 20.27 11.90 8.90
C GLU A 5 19.54 10.99 7.90
N LYS A 6 19.86 9.70 7.92
CA LYS A 6 19.17 8.69 7.10
C LYS A 6 17.69 8.58 7.46
N GLU A 7 17.37 8.42 8.76
CA GLU A 7 15.98 8.31 9.21
C GLU A 7 15.20 9.61 8.96
N ARG A 8 15.85 10.78 9.11
CA ARG A 8 15.25 12.07 8.77
C ARG A 8 14.87 12.14 7.28
N GLY A 9 15.72 11.65 6.40
CA GLY A 9 15.44 11.52 4.95
C GLY A 9 14.22 10.65 4.68
N ILE A 10 14.14 9.47 5.32
CA ILE A 10 13.02 8.53 5.17
C ILE A 10 11.69 9.16 5.61
N VAL A 11 11.68 9.86 6.76
CA VAL A 11 10.47 10.56 7.24
C VAL A 11 10.03 11.68 6.28
N ILE A 12 10.96 12.43 5.70
CA ILE A 12 10.64 13.46 4.70
C ILE A 12 10.01 12.84 3.45
N GLU A 13 10.50 11.69 3.00
CA GLU A 13 9.90 10.95 1.89
C GLU A 13 8.49 10.44 2.22
N GLU A 14 8.29 9.92 3.43
CA GLU A 14 6.97 9.47 3.88
C GLU A 14 5.96 10.63 3.91
N ILE A 15 6.37 11.82 4.38
CA ILE A 15 5.57 13.04 4.30
C ILE A 15 5.25 13.38 2.82
N GLY A 16 6.23 13.25 1.92
CA GLY A 16 6.03 13.46 0.48
C GLY A 16 5.01 12.51 -0.12
N LYS A 17 5.07 11.22 0.21
CA LYS A 17 4.06 10.22 -0.21
C LYS A 17 2.66 10.56 0.30
N GLY A 18 2.55 11.07 1.53
CA GLY A 18 1.29 11.56 2.08
C GLY A 18 0.74 12.78 1.34
N ALA A 19 1.62 13.71 0.94
CA ALA A 19 1.25 14.88 0.18
C ALA A 19 0.74 14.58 -1.25
N ASP A 20 1.08 13.43 -1.82
CA ASP A 20 0.57 12.96 -3.12
C ASP A 20 -0.88 12.43 -3.07
N ARG A 21 -1.46 12.29 -1.87
CA ARG A 21 -2.83 11.80 -1.67
C ARG A 21 -3.77 12.97 -1.39
N PRO A 22 -4.78 13.21 -2.24
CA PRO A 22 -5.72 14.33 -2.07
C PRO A 22 -6.46 14.29 -0.73
N GLU A 23 -6.85 13.10 -0.27
CA GLU A 23 -7.54 12.89 1.00
C GLU A 23 -6.64 13.31 2.19
N HIS A 24 -5.33 13.00 2.13
CA HIS A 24 -4.37 13.44 3.14
C HIS A 24 -4.18 14.96 3.14
N GLN A 25 -4.15 15.59 1.95
CA GLN A 25 -4.08 17.04 1.86
C GLN A 25 -5.33 17.69 2.49
N ALA A 26 -6.53 17.15 2.19
CA ALA A 26 -7.78 17.62 2.75
C ALA A 26 -7.82 17.41 4.28
N SER A 27 -7.41 16.24 4.77
CA SER A 27 -7.30 15.94 6.20
C SER A 27 -6.33 16.89 6.90
N ASN A 28 -5.13 17.11 6.35
CA ASN A 28 -4.15 18.04 6.93
C ASN A 28 -4.66 19.49 6.96
N HIS A 29 -5.41 19.90 5.93
CA HIS A 29 -6.06 21.21 5.93
C HIS A 29 -7.13 21.30 7.00
N PHE A 30 -7.94 20.26 7.17
CA PHE A 30 -8.93 20.18 8.23
C PHE A 30 -8.29 20.25 9.63
N LEU A 31 -7.26 19.44 9.89
CA LEU A 31 -6.53 19.47 11.18
C LEU A 31 -6.02 20.86 11.51
N LYS A 32 -5.39 21.54 10.54
CA LYS A 32 -4.85 22.89 10.69
C LYS A 32 -5.93 23.91 11.03
N VAL A 33 -7.14 23.75 10.53
CA VAL A 33 -8.25 24.67 10.74
C VAL A 33 -9.01 24.33 12.02
N PHE A 34 -9.37 23.08 12.20
CA PHE A 34 -10.18 22.62 13.33
C PHE A 34 -9.43 22.72 14.65
N TYR A 35 -8.16 22.34 14.67
CA TYR A 35 -7.31 22.31 15.86
C TYR A 35 -6.37 23.52 15.98
N ALA A 36 -6.65 24.61 15.25
CA ALA A 36 -5.78 25.79 15.22
C ALA A 36 -5.38 26.28 16.62
N GLY A 37 -4.09 26.53 16.82
CA GLY A 37 -3.52 26.97 18.10
C GLY A 37 -3.30 25.85 19.12
N THR A 38 -3.50 24.59 18.75
CA THR A 38 -3.24 23.42 19.59
C THR A 38 -2.15 22.54 18.99
N PRO A 39 -1.55 21.59 19.75
CA PRO A 39 -0.61 20.62 19.19
C PRO A 39 -1.20 19.74 18.08
N TYR A 40 -2.52 19.54 18.06
CA TYR A 40 -3.23 18.71 17.09
C TYR A 40 -3.42 19.37 15.71
N GLU A 41 -3.08 20.66 15.56
CA GLU A 41 -3.10 21.32 14.24
C GLU A 41 -2.05 20.77 13.25
N ARG A 42 -1.10 19.98 13.75
CA ARG A 42 0.00 19.40 13.00
C ARG A 42 -0.21 17.91 12.78
N PRO A 43 0.06 17.39 11.57
CA PRO A 43 0.05 15.95 11.34
C PRO A 43 1.11 15.26 12.22
N VAL A 44 0.88 13.97 12.53
CA VAL A 44 1.77 13.17 13.41
C VAL A 44 3.21 13.13 12.89
N LEU A 45 3.41 13.00 11.57
CA LEU A 45 4.75 13.03 10.97
C LEU A 45 5.38 14.44 10.93
N GLY A 46 4.62 15.49 11.30
CA GLY A 46 5.06 16.86 11.12
C GLY A 46 5.00 17.31 9.66
N THR A 47 5.83 18.27 9.28
CA THR A 47 5.95 18.77 7.91
C THR A 47 7.40 18.60 7.42
N ALA A 48 7.61 18.51 6.11
CA ALA A 48 8.96 18.43 5.55
C ALA A 48 9.87 19.56 6.06
N SER A 49 9.33 20.77 6.23
CA SER A 49 10.06 21.90 6.79
C SER A 49 10.44 21.69 8.28
N THR A 50 9.52 21.20 9.11
CA THR A 50 9.84 20.97 10.54
C THR A 50 10.86 19.84 10.70
N ILE A 51 10.72 18.76 9.94
CA ILE A 51 11.62 17.60 10.01
C ILE A 51 13.01 17.93 9.46
N SER A 52 13.12 18.69 8.35
CA SER A 52 14.42 19.10 7.81
C SER A 52 15.27 19.97 8.76
N HIS A 53 14.62 20.73 9.64
CA HIS A 53 15.30 21.57 10.64
C HIS A 53 15.42 20.91 12.02
N LEU A 54 14.84 19.71 12.20
CA LEU A 54 14.87 19.00 13.46
C LEU A 54 16.31 18.56 13.78
N LYS A 55 16.77 18.87 15.00
CA LYS A 55 18.08 18.46 15.49
C LYS A 55 17.98 17.15 16.26
N ARG A 56 19.03 16.34 16.18
CA ARG A 56 19.12 15.06 16.90
C ARG A 56 18.93 15.25 18.42
N GLU A 57 19.47 16.31 18.97
CA GLU A 57 19.37 16.63 20.41
C GLU A 57 17.90 16.81 20.83
N CYS A 58 17.06 17.46 20.00
CA CYS A 58 15.62 17.61 20.28
C CYS A 58 14.91 16.25 20.34
N VAL A 59 15.24 15.31 19.41
CA VAL A 59 14.68 13.96 19.43
C VAL A 59 15.15 13.18 20.66
N TRP A 60 16.41 13.35 21.03
CA TRP A 60 16.97 12.73 22.22
C TRP A 60 16.34 13.23 23.52
N GLU A 61 16.13 14.55 23.64
CA GLU A 61 15.44 15.17 24.78
C GLU A 61 13.98 14.72 24.86
N TYR A 62 13.28 14.69 23.72
CA TYR A 62 11.93 14.17 23.64
C TYR A 62 11.85 12.71 24.11
N TYR A 63 12.74 11.86 23.60
CA TYR A 63 12.81 10.46 24.00
C TYR A 63 13.02 10.31 25.51
N ARG A 64 13.98 11.00 26.10
CA ARG A 64 14.27 10.93 27.54
C ARG A 64 13.16 11.47 28.42
N THR A 65 12.40 12.43 27.94
CA THR A 65 11.29 13.03 28.67
C THR A 65 10.04 12.15 28.68
N TRP A 66 9.71 11.56 27.53
CA TRP A 66 8.41 10.92 27.32
C TRP A 66 8.45 9.39 27.37
N TYR A 67 9.60 8.76 27.04
CA TYR A 67 9.77 7.30 27.05
C TYR A 67 10.30 6.83 28.42
N VAL A 68 9.48 7.06 29.43
CA VAL A 68 9.77 6.70 30.83
C VAL A 68 8.67 5.77 31.37
N PRO A 69 8.97 4.83 32.28
CA PRO A 69 8.03 3.79 32.70
C PRO A 69 6.67 4.30 33.17
N ASN A 70 6.67 5.44 33.92
CA ASN A 70 5.43 6.04 34.42
C ASN A 70 4.62 6.81 33.36
N ASN A 71 5.10 6.87 32.12
CA ASN A 71 4.37 7.40 30.95
C ASN A 71 4.09 6.33 29.89
N MET A 72 4.35 5.05 30.19
CA MET A 72 4.20 3.96 29.25
C MET A 72 3.20 2.93 29.77
N THR A 73 2.41 2.37 28.89
CA THR A 73 1.54 1.23 29.17
C THR A 73 1.98 0.05 28.31
N LEU A 74 2.32 -1.05 28.96
CA LEU A 74 2.62 -2.31 28.29
C LEU A 74 1.38 -3.20 28.25
N MET A 75 0.91 -3.52 27.05
CA MET A 75 -0.17 -4.48 26.85
C MET A 75 0.44 -5.80 26.36
N VAL A 76 0.19 -6.87 27.07
CA VAL A 76 0.61 -8.23 26.69
C VAL A 76 -0.64 -9.09 26.53
N ILE A 77 -0.77 -9.74 25.38
CA ILE A 77 -1.95 -10.53 25.00
C ILE A 77 -1.50 -11.88 24.49
N GLY A 78 -2.08 -12.97 25.02
CA GLY A 78 -1.72 -14.31 24.64
C GLY A 78 -2.17 -15.35 25.66
N ASP A 79 -1.81 -16.60 25.43
CA ASP A 79 -2.06 -17.72 26.34
C ASP A 79 -0.87 -17.86 27.31
N PHE A 80 -0.99 -17.29 28.51
CA PHE A 80 0.03 -17.34 29.55
C PHE A 80 -0.58 -17.16 30.96
N SER A 81 0.19 -17.55 31.98
CA SER A 81 -0.15 -17.24 33.37
C SER A 81 0.10 -15.75 33.64
N THR A 82 -0.95 -15.02 34.03
CA THR A 82 -0.86 -13.59 34.36
C THR A 82 0.19 -13.30 35.43
N SER A 83 0.28 -14.14 36.47
CA SER A 83 1.24 -13.97 37.56
C SER A 83 2.70 -14.14 37.07
N GLU A 84 2.97 -15.13 36.25
CA GLU A 84 4.29 -15.35 35.67
C GLU A 84 4.69 -14.22 34.72
N MET A 85 3.74 -13.74 33.90
CA MET A 85 3.99 -12.62 32.98
C MET A 85 4.28 -11.32 33.76
N ILE A 86 3.54 -11.03 34.83
CA ILE A 86 3.80 -9.86 35.69
C ILE A 86 5.21 -9.94 36.31
N GLU A 87 5.64 -11.08 36.80
CA GLU A 87 6.98 -11.25 37.33
C GLU A 87 8.05 -11.10 36.24
N LEU A 88 7.80 -11.63 35.01
CA LEU A 88 8.70 -11.43 33.88
C LEU A 88 8.83 -9.95 33.50
N VAL A 89 7.71 -9.22 33.46
CA VAL A 89 7.67 -7.77 33.18
C VAL A 89 8.41 -7.00 34.26
N LYS A 90 8.19 -7.30 35.54
CA LYS A 90 8.91 -6.66 36.67
C LYS A 90 10.42 -6.89 36.54
N ASN A 91 10.83 -8.13 36.26
CA ASN A 91 12.25 -8.48 36.10
C ASN A 91 12.92 -7.76 34.94
N LYS A 92 12.20 -7.51 33.83
CA LYS A 92 12.74 -6.87 32.63
C LYS A 92 12.70 -5.34 32.70
N TYR A 93 11.62 -4.78 33.20
CA TYR A 93 11.35 -3.34 33.15
C TYR A 93 11.39 -2.65 34.50
N GLY A 94 11.20 -3.37 35.62
CA GLY A 94 11.11 -2.80 36.96
C GLY A 94 12.37 -2.09 37.47
N GLN A 95 13.51 -2.32 36.83
CA GLN A 95 14.77 -1.64 37.14
C GLN A 95 14.86 -0.18 36.61
N TYR A 96 13.98 0.20 35.66
CA TYR A 96 14.01 1.54 35.10
C TYR A 96 13.27 2.52 36.01
N PRO A 97 13.89 3.66 36.40
CA PRO A 97 13.27 4.62 37.27
C PRO A 97 12.15 5.42 36.58
N ALA A 98 11.18 5.87 37.37
CA ALA A 98 10.20 6.82 36.91
C ALA A 98 10.86 8.15 36.49
N GLY A 99 10.36 8.76 35.41
CA GLY A 99 10.83 10.05 34.92
C GLY A 99 9.95 11.21 35.40
N GLN A 100 10.45 12.43 35.21
CA GLN A 100 9.64 13.64 35.39
C GLN A 100 8.90 13.92 34.06
N ILE A 101 7.58 13.72 34.08
CA ILE A 101 6.71 13.98 32.92
C ILE A 101 6.18 15.41 33.02
N PRO A 102 6.22 16.23 31.97
CA PRO A 102 5.58 17.53 31.94
C PRO A 102 4.10 17.45 32.29
N GLU A 103 3.57 18.42 32.99
CA GLU A 103 2.16 18.48 33.34
C GLU A 103 1.29 18.53 32.06
N HIS A 104 0.26 17.69 32.02
CA HIS A 104 -0.72 17.69 30.94
C HIS A 104 -1.56 18.96 30.99
N ARG A 105 -1.55 19.74 29.92
CA ARG A 105 -2.39 20.91 29.75
C ARG A 105 -3.64 20.54 29.00
N THR A 106 -4.78 20.55 29.66
CA THR A 106 -6.08 20.31 29.04
C THR A 106 -6.31 21.27 27.88
N ILE A 107 -6.57 20.73 26.70
CA ILE A 107 -6.85 21.50 25.50
C ILE A 107 -8.33 21.83 25.44
N LYS A 108 -8.65 23.11 25.29
CA LYS A 108 -10.03 23.59 25.11
C LYS A 108 -10.20 24.11 23.69
N LEU A 109 -11.15 23.55 22.99
CA LEU A 109 -11.62 24.00 21.69
C LEU A 109 -13.00 24.62 21.84
N ASN A 110 -13.31 25.60 20.99
CA ASN A 110 -14.62 26.22 20.93
C ASN A 110 -15.21 26.06 19.53
N PRO A 111 -16.45 25.58 19.41
CA PRO A 111 -17.14 25.58 18.12
C PRO A 111 -17.24 27.00 17.53
N PRO A 112 -17.22 27.13 16.18
CA PRO A 112 -17.36 28.45 15.55
C PRO A 112 -18.75 29.04 15.79
N GLU A 113 -18.83 30.37 15.96
CA GLU A 113 -20.11 31.07 16.13
C GLU A 113 -21.01 31.06 14.90
N ARG A 114 -20.41 30.90 13.71
CA ARG A 114 -21.13 30.88 12.42
C ARG A 114 -20.48 29.92 11.43
N LEU A 115 -21.31 29.36 10.57
CA LEU A 115 -20.86 28.50 9.48
C LEU A 115 -20.03 29.30 8.48
N ARG A 116 -18.84 28.79 8.16
CA ARG A 116 -17.97 29.29 7.09
C ARG A 116 -17.27 28.12 6.44
N ILE A 117 -17.17 28.14 5.10
CA ILE A 117 -16.38 27.19 4.35
C ILE A 117 -14.98 27.77 4.16
N ILE A 118 -13.99 27.15 4.78
CA ILE A 118 -12.59 27.55 4.68
C ILE A 118 -11.96 26.79 3.53
N LYS A 119 -11.67 27.52 2.44
CA LYS A 119 -11.24 26.97 1.17
C LYS A 119 -9.71 26.95 1.08
N ALA A 120 -9.15 25.87 0.51
CA ALA A 120 -7.76 25.78 0.12
C ALA A 120 -7.64 25.06 -1.22
N ASN A 121 -6.48 25.19 -1.86
CA ASN A 121 -6.18 24.49 -3.10
C ASN A 121 -5.16 23.38 -2.82
N GLY A 122 -5.38 22.23 -3.41
CA GLY A 122 -4.47 21.10 -3.39
C GLY A 122 -3.17 21.40 -4.15
N MET A 123 -2.20 20.54 -3.97
CA MET A 123 -0.90 20.61 -4.63
C MET A 123 -0.60 19.30 -5.38
N GLY A 124 0.30 19.36 -6.35
CA GLY A 124 0.78 18.18 -7.08
C GLY A 124 -0.33 17.45 -7.84
N LYS A 125 -0.39 16.13 -7.68
CA LYS A 125 -1.32 15.24 -8.41
C LYS A 125 -2.78 15.28 -7.94
N PHE A 126 -3.24 16.42 -7.47
CA PHE A 126 -4.63 16.57 -7.04
C PHE A 126 -5.61 16.37 -8.22
N PRO A 127 -6.69 15.56 -8.07
CA PRO A 127 -7.69 15.34 -9.12
C PRO A 127 -8.33 16.65 -9.57
N ARG A 128 -8.54 16.80 -10.89
CA ARG A 128 -9.11 18.03 -11.47
C ARG A 128 -10.65 18.00 -11.54
N ASP A 129 -11.23 16.82 -11.40
CA ASP A 129 -12.66 16.55 -11.56
C ASP A 129 -13.45 16.61 -10.24
N ARG A 130 -12.75 16.73 -9.08
CA ARG A 130 -13.39 16.65 -7.77
C ARG A 130 -12.79 17.58 -6.73
N ARG A 131 -13.56 17.75 -5.64
CA ARG A 131 -13.18 18.52 -4.44
C ARG A 131 -13.43 17.65 -3.20
N TYR A 132 -12.70 17.95 -2.12
CA TYR A 132 -12.82 17.23 -0.85
C TYR A 132 -13.38 18.17 0.21
N LEU A 133 -14.54 17.83 0.74
CA LEU A 133 -15.23 18.54 1.80
C LEU A 133 -15.04 17.79 3.11
N THR A 134 -14.67 18.48 4.19
CA THR A 134 -14.67 17.94 5.54
C THR A 134 -15.41 18.87 6.48
N MET A 135 -16.36 18.31 7.25
CA MET A 135 -17.11 19.01 8.28
C MET A 135 -16.83 18.37 9.64
N GLY A 136 -16.48 19.15 10.65
CA GLY A 136 -16.14 18.67 11.98
C GLY A 136 -17.02 19.27 13.08
N TYR A 137 -17.46 18.41 14.00
CA TYR A 137 -18.18 18.80 15.22
C TYR A 137 -17.35 18.41 16.45
N LEU A 138 -17.24 19.32 17.40
CA LEU A 138 -16.57 19.05 18.65
C LEU A 138 -17.46 18.18 19.54
N LEU A 139 -16.89 17.10 20.08
CA LEU A 139 -17.56 16.14 20.93
C LEU A 139 -16.88 16.10 22.32
N PRO A 140 -17.55 15.56 23.36
CA PRO A 140 -16.96 15.39 24.67
C PRO A 140 -15.80 14.38 24.65
N PRO A 141 -14.95 14.35 25.71
CA PRO A 141 -13.92 13.35 25.86
C PRO A 141 -14.50 11.93 25.93
N PRO A 142 -13.73 10.89 25.56
CA PRO A 142 -14.21 9.51 25.47
C PRO A 142 -14.68 8.90 26.80
N VAL A 143 -14.26 9.45 27.92
CA VAL A 143 -14.72 9.05 29.27
C VAL A 143 -16.10 9.61 29.65
N SER A 144 -16.72 10.42 28.80
CA SER A 144 -18.07 10.94 29.00
C SER A 144 -19.11 9.85 28.70
N ASP A 145 -20.21 9.85 29.48
CA ASP A 145 -21.35 8.95 29.25
C ASP A 145 -22.05 9.16 27.89
N ASP A 146 -21.87 10.34 27.27
CA ASP A 146 -22.43 10.66 25.95
C ASP A 146 -21.55 10.18 24.80
N PHE A 147 -20.33 9.65 25.05
CA PHE A 147 -19.41 9.25 23.98
C PHE A 147 -19.91 8.04 23.17
N GLN A 148 -20.32 6.95 23.82
CA GLN A 148 -20.83 5.77 23.12
C GLN A 148 -22.11 6.07 22.31
N PRO A 149 -23.11 6.83 22.81
CA PRO A 149 -24.20 7.34 21.99
C PRO A 149 -23.75 8.09 20.73
N LEU A 150 -22.69 8.92 20.82
CA LEU A 150 -22.15 9.69 19.70
C LEU A 150 -21.39 8.81 18.69
N VAL A 151 -20.70 7.77 19.16
CA VAL A 151 -20.07 6.77 18.28
C VAL A 151 -21.13 6.06 17.45
N LEU A 152 -22.23 5.57 18.07
CA LEU A 152 -23.32 4.94 17.32
C LEU A 152 -24.06 5.93 16.43
N LEU A 153 -24.22 7.16 16.86
CA LEU A 153 -24.81 8.23 16.02
C LEU A 153 -24.02 8.40 14.72
N SER A 154 -22.69 8.39 14.79
CA SER A 154 -21.83 8.46 13.61
C SER A 154 -22.13 7.33 12.61
N GLU A 155 -22.31 6.08 13.11
CA GLU A 155 -22.67 4.94 12.26
C GLU A 155 -24.00 5.17 11.51
N PHE A 156 -25.02 5.66 12.22
CA PHE A 156 -26.34 5.95 11.63
C PHE A 156 -26.33 7.14 10.72
N LEU A 157 -25.48 8.13 10.97
CA LEU A 157 -25.38 9.34 10.17
C LEU A 157 -24.71 9.09 8.82
N GLY A 158 -23.56 8.40 8.77
CA GLY A 158 -22.78 8.23 7.53
C GLY A 158 -21.83 7.02 7.53
N GLY A 159 -21.73 6.26 8.63
CA GLY A 159 -20.75 5.17 8.78
C GLY A 159 -21.14 3.84 8.13
N ARG A 160 -22.36 3.67 7.65
CA ARG A 160 -22.87 2.43 7.03
C ARG A 160 -23.67 2.72 5.75
N ASP A 161 -23.90 1.71 4.91
CA ASP A 161 -24.50 1.89 3.57
C ASP A 161 -25.91 2.44 3.60
N ASN A 162 -26.74 2.05 4.57
CA ASN A 162 -28.09 2.57 4.75
C ASN A 162 -28.15 3.76 5.74
N SER A 163 -27.06 4.49 5.91
CA SER A 163 -27.02 5.67 6.77
C SER A 163 -27.79 6.87 6.19
N VAL A 164 -28.11 7.82 7.07
CA VAL A 164 -28.91 9.00 6.72
C VAL A 164 -28.30 9.78 5.56
N LEU A 165 -27.00 10.06 5.61
CA LEU A 165 -26.31 10.84 4.57
C LEU A 165 -26.21 10.07 3.26
N LYS A 166 -25.83 8.79 3.28
CA LYS A 166 -25.76 7.99 2.05
C LYS A 166 -27.16 7.87 1.41
N THR A 167 -28.20 7.60 2.20
CA THR A 167 -29.59 7.56 1.72
C THR A 167 -30.02 8.90 1.15
N LEU A 168 -29.67 10.02 1.78
CA LEU A 168 -29.98 11.37 1.28
C LEU A 168 -29.39 11.62 -0.11
N PHE A 169 -28.14 11.22 -0.34
CA PHE A 169 -27.44 11.42 -1.61
C PHE A 169 -27.69 10.30 -2.64
N MET A 170 -28.43 9.24 -2.28
CA MET A 170 -28.97 8.26 -3.24
C MET A 170 -30.31 8.70 -3.84
N GLN A 171 -31.01 9.71 -3.27
CA GLN A 171 -32.26 10.23 -3.82
C GLN A 171 -32.03 10.87 -5.19
N GLU A 172 -32.99 10.71 -6.11
CA GLU A 172 -32.86 11.14 -7.51
C GLU A 172 -32.46 12.61 -7.69
N GLN A 173 -32.95 13.50 -6.83
CA GLN A 173 -32.60 14.93 -6.86
C GLN A 173 -31.19 15.25 -6.34
N ASN A 174 -30.55 14.34 -5.62
CA ASN A 174 -29.28 14.58 -4.93
C ASN A 174 -28.13 13.66 -5.39
N LYS A 175 -28.41 12.63 -6.20
CA LYS A 175 -27.46 11.56 -6.55
C LYS A 175 -26.16 12.03 -7.23
N ASP A 176 -26.21 13.17 -7.92
CA ASP A 176 -25.07 13.72 -8.64
C ASP A 176 -24.29 14.79 -7.84
N LEU A 177 -24.72 15.07 -6.59
CA LEU A 177 -24.11 16.10 -5.76
C LEU A 177 -22.85 15.59 -5.02
N VAL A 178 -22.77 14.30 -4.76
CA VAL A 178 -21.69 13.68 -3.96
C VAL A 178 -21.22 12.39 -4.62
N ILE A 179 -19.92 12.20 -4.75
CA ILE A 179 -19.30 10.98 -5.27
C ILE A 179 -19.25 9.92 -4.15
N ASP A 180 -18.78 10.34 -2.97
CA ASP A 180 -18.74 9.52 -1.76
C ASP A 180 -18.92 10.38 -0.52
N ILE A 181 -19.49 9.81 0.54
CA ILE A 181 -19.69 10.47 1.83
C ILE A 181 -19.62 9.44 2.97
N GLY A 182 -18.91 9.83 4.03
CA GLY A 182 -18.78 9.00 5.23
C GLY A 182 -18.59 9.81 6.48
N THR A 183 -18.68 9.13 7.62
CA THR A 183 -18.45 9.72 8.95
C THR A 183 -17.49 8.88 9.76
N SER A 184 -16.72 9.55 10.62
CA SER A 184 -15.85 8.92 11.62
C SER A 184 -15.86 9.71 12.93
N VAL A 185 -15.50 9.04 14.03
CA VAL A 185 -15.27 9.69 15.32
C VAL A 185 -13.81 9.47 15.71
N ASP A 186 -13.05 10.55 15.77
CA ASP A 186 -11.70 10.58 16.32
C ASP A 186 -11.75 11.06 17.77
N PHE A 187 -10.85 10.56 18.62
CA PHE A 187 -10.84 10.91 20.03
C PHE A 187 -9.43 10.93 20.62
N ASN A 188 -9.27 11.79 21.64
CA ASN A 188 -8.10 11.85 22.53
C ASN A 188 -8.58 12.01 23.98
N SER A 189 -7.67 12.25 24.94
CA SER A 189 -8.04 12.37 26.35
C SER A 189 -8.93 13.57 26.67
N ASP A 190 -8.85 14.67 25.90
CA ASP A 190 -9.48 15.94 26.25
C ASP A 190 -10.82 16.17 25.54
N PHE A 191 -10.98 15.63 24.34
CA PHE A 191 -12.17 15.81 23.49
C PHE A 191 -12.26 14.69 22.43
N SER A 192 -13.38 14.65 21.73
CA SER A 192 -13.56 13.86 20.53
C SER A 192 -14.07 14.73 19.39
N THR A 193 -14.03 14.21 18.16
CA THR A 193 -14.45 14.94 16.97
C THR A 193 -15.26 14.02 16.06
N LEU A 194 -16.49 14.40 15.72
CA LEU A 194 -17.20 13.79 14.60
C LEU A 194 -16.76 14.47 13.32
N GLN A 195 -16.22 13.71 12.38
CA GLN A 195 -15.88 14.16 11.04
C GLN A 195 -16.87 13.60 10.02
N ILE A 196 -17.33 14.44 9.10
CA ILE A 196 -18.09 14.09 7.91
C ILE A 196 -17.20 14.45 6.73
N SER A 197 -16.78 13.45 5.96
CA SER A 197 -15.94 13.63 4.78
C SER A 197 -16.71 13.29 3.53
N ALA A 198 -16.64 14.16 2.50
CA ALA A 198 -17.30 13.92 1.22
C ALA A 198 -16.39 14.28 0.04
N GLU A 199 -16.45 13.46 -1.00
CA GLU A 199 -15.93 13.78 -2.33
C GLU A 199 -17.03 14.38 -3.19
N LEU A 200 -16.79 15.53 -3.78
CA LEU A 200 -17.76 16.28 -4.55
C LEU A 200 -17.28 16.47 -5.99
N PRO A 201 -18.14 16.34 -7.02
CA PRO A 201 -17.78 16.75 -8.37
C PRO A 201 -17.36 18.24 -8.43
N ILE A 202 -16.49 18.60 -9.38
CA ILE A 202 -15.90 19.95 -9.45
C ILE A 202 -16.93 21.06 -9.65
N ASN A 203 -18.03 20.79 -10.35
CA ASN A 203 -19.01 21.79 -10.77
C ASN A 203 -20.25 21.90 -9.86
N ILE A 204 -20.19 21.33 -8.65
CA ILE A 204 -21.32 21.31 -7.72
C ILE A 204 -21.32 22.57 -6.85
N ASP A 205 -22.51 23.05 -6.51
CA ASP A 205 -22.71 24.06 -5.47
C ASP A 205 -22.43 23.45 -4.09
N VAL A 206 -21.26 23.78 -3.55
CA VAL A 206 -20.78 23.25 -2.26
C VAL A 206 -21.60 23.78 -1.09
N GLU A 207 -22.04 25.01 -1.17
CA GLU A 207 -22.88 25.67 -0.17
C GLU A 207 -24.19 24.90 0.00
N HIS A 208 -24.81 24.48 -1.10
CA HIS A 208 -26.01 23.65 -1.08
C HIS A 208 -25.76 22.25 -0.44
N VAL A 209 -24.65 21.58 -0.78
CA VAL A 209 -24.28 20.30 -0.17
C VAL A 209 -24.08 20.46 1.35
N VAL A 210 -23.40 21.51 1.80
CA VAL A 210 -23.20 21.81 3.22
C VAL A 210 -24.51 22.07 3.94
N GLU A 211 -25.49 22.75 3.30
CA GLU A 211 -26.82 22.94 3.85
C GLU A 211 -27.57 21.62 4.02
N LEU A 212 -27.56 20.74 3.00
CA LEU A 212 -28.19 19.43 3.06
C LEU A 212 -27.61 18.57 4.18
N ILE A 213 -26.30 18.51 4.30
CA ILE A 213 -25.61 17.76 5.37
C ILE A 213 -25.99 18.37 6.74
N THR A 214 -25.89 19.69 6.87
CA THR A 214 -26.20 20.38 8.14
C THR A 214 -27.66 20.16 8.56
N GLN A 215 -28.59 20.16 7.61
CA GLN A 215 -29.99 19.88 7.87
C GLN A 215 -30.21 18.43 8.30
N ALA A 216 -29.58 17.46 7.61
CA ALA A 216 -29.65 16.05 7.97
C ALA A 216 -29.12 15.80 9.40
N VAL A 217 -27.97 16.41 9.76
CA VAL A 217 -27.41 16.35 11.10
C VAL A 217 -28.38 16.95 12.15
N ARG A 218 -28.99 18.09 11.86
CA ARG A 218 -29.97 18.72 12.77
C ARG A 218 -31.24 17.88 12.94
N ASP A 219 -31.64 17.16 11.92
CA ASP A 219 -32.86 16.34 11.96
C ASP A 219 -32.69 15.04 12.74
N MET A 220 -31.44 14.60 13.03
CA MET A 220 -31.16 13.47 13.92
C MET A 220 -31.77 13.63 15.32
N LYS A 221 -31.91 14.85 15.82
CA LYS A 221 -32.60 15.12 17.09
C LYS A 221 -34.13 14.97 17.03
N LYS A 222 -34.73 15.07 15.84
CA LYS A 222 -36.19 14.97 15.64
C LYS A 222 -36.61 13.55 15.30
N ASN A 223 -35.76 12.83 14.56
CA ASN A 223 -36.01 11.52 14.01
C ASN A 223 -35.15 10.48 14.73
N PRO A 224 -35.68 9.86 15.82
CA PRO A 224 -34.93 8.84 16.54
C PRO A 224 -34.69 7.62 15.66
N VAL A 225 -33.50 7.02 15.80
CA VAL A 225 -33.17 5.76 15.15
C VAL A 225 -34.07 4.65 15.67
N GLN A 226 -34.49 3.74 14.80
CA GLN A 226 -35.36 2.62 15.19
C GLN A 226 -34.64 1.70 16.20
N SER A 227 -35.38 1.23 17.23
CA SER A 227 -34.80 0.33 18.25
C SER A 227 -34.23 -0.95 17.66
N SER A 228 -34.85 -1.50 16.63
CA SER A 228 -34.35 -2.68 15.91
C SER A 228 -33.01 -2.43 15.21
N GLU A 229 -32.81 -1.23 14.64
CA GLU A 229 -31.57 -0.85 14.00
C GLU A 229 -30.43 -0.67 15.03
N VAL A 230 -30.72 -0.01 16.16
CA VAL A 230 -29.76 0.11 17.26
C VAL A 230 -29.35 -1.26 17.75
N GLN A 231 -30.32 -2.17 17.98
CA GLN A 231 -30.04 -3.52 18.46
C GLN A 231 -29.18 -4.34 17.46
N SER A 232 -29.52 -4.31 16.17
CA SER A 232 -28.74 -5.01 15.15
C SER A 232 -27.30 -4.48 15.05
N THR A 233 -27.10 -3.16 15.15
CA THR A 233 -25.78 -2.53 15.14
C THR A 233 -24.96 -2.93 16.38
N LEU A 234 -25.59 -2.96 17.56
CA LEU A 234 -24.94 -3.40 18.79
C LEU A 234 -24.51 -4.88 18.73
N ILE A 235 -25.35 -5.75 18.18
CA ILE A 235 -25.00 -7.16 17.96
C ILE A 235 -23.79 -7.27 17.00
N ALA A 236 -23.82 -6.55 15.88
CA ALA A 236 -22.72 -6.55 14.92
C ALA A 236 -21.41 -6.07 15.55
N ARG A 237 -21.46 -5.01 16.38
CA ARG A 237 -20.29 -4.50 17.10
C ARG A 237 -19.76 -5.49 18.14
N ALA A 238 -20.65 -6.14 18.91
CA ALA A 238 -20.25 -7.16 19.88
C ALA A 238 -19.63 -8.38 19.18
N THR A 239 -20.19 -8.80 18.06
CA THR A 239 -19.64 -9.89 17.25
C THR A 239 -18.27 -9.53 16.69
N HIS A 240 -18.12 -8.32 16.16
CA HIS A 240 -16.82 -7.83 15.66
C HIS A 240 -15.77 -7.76 16.77
N GLU A 241 -16.15 -7.35 17.98
CA GLU A 241 -15.25 -7.34 19.14
C GLU A 241 -14.75 -8.75 19.48
N ILE A 242 -15.61 -9.76 19.44
CA ILE A 242 -15.22 -11.18 19.65
C ILE A 242 -14.23 -11.61 18.57
N TYR A 243 -14.50 -11.30 17.29
CA TYR A 243 -13.59 -11.65 16.21
C TYR A 243 -12.24 -10.92 16.32
N LEU A 244 -12.25 -9.68 16.79
CA LEU A 244 -11.02 -8.91 17.02
C LEU A 244 -10.19 -9.54 18.16
N GLN A 245 -10.84 -10.04 19.22
CA GLN A 245 -10.17 -10.73 20.32
C GLN A 245 -9.52 -12.06 19.88
N GLU A 246 -10.08 -12.76 18.91
CA GLU A 246 -9.43 -13.93 18.30
C GLU A 246 -8.19 -13.57 17.46
N SER A 247 -8.07 -12.31 17.04
CA SER A 247 -6.96 -11.79 16.26
C SER A 247 -6.00 -10.98 17.14
N LEU A 248 -5.30 -11.66 18.07
CA LEU A 248 -4.51 -11.06 19.16
C LEU A 248 -3.58 -9.91 18.71
N HIS A 249 -2.93 -10.08 17.55
CA HIS A 249 -2.06 -9.06 16.97
C HIS A 249 -2.82 -7.75 16.69
N TYR A 250 -3.97 -7.85 16.02
CA TYR A 250 -4.78 -6.68 15.70
C TYR A 250 -5.47 -6.10 16.92
N TYR A 251 -5.90 -6.94 17.87
CA TYR A 251 -6.56 -6.48 19.10
C TYR A 251 -5.70 -5.46 19.85
N GLY A 252 -4.44 -5.80 20.13
CA GLY A 252 -3.51 -4.88 20.82
C GLY A 252 -3.32 -3.55 20.08
N MET A 253 -3.12 -3.60 18.78
CA MET A 253 -2.95 -2.42 17.94
C MET A 253 -4.22 -1.55 17.93
N MET A 254 -5.40 -2.12 17.71
CA MET A 254 -6.66 -1.37 17.62
C MET A 254 -7.11 -0.81 18.96
N LYS A 255 -6.73 -1.45 20.09
CA LYS A 255 -7.15 -1.04 21.44
C LYS A 255 -6.16 -0.10 22.14
N SER A 256 -4.96 0.07 21.62
CA SER A 256 -3.96 0.98 22.20
C SER A 256 -4.45 2.43 22.30
N GLY A 257 -5.21 2.91 21.30
CA GLY A 257 -5.81 4.24 21.31
C GLY A 257 -6.80 4.45 22.47
N TYR A 258 -7.57 3.42 22.83
CA TYR A 258 -8.51 3.47 23.97
C TYR A 258 -7.77 3.58 25.31
N LEU A 259 -6.66 2.84 25.46
CA LEU A 259 -5.79 2.95 26.62
C LEU A 259 -5.16 4.34 26.75
N ALA A 260 -4.68 4.88 25.63
CA ALA A 260 -4.05 6.20 25.62
C ALA A 260 -5.03 7.33 25.95
N ALA A 261 -6.30 7.22 25.50
CA ALA A 261 -7.30 8.28 25.68
C ALA A 261 -8.06 8.22 27.01
N GLY A 262 -8.37 7.02 27.51
CA GLY A 262 -9.24 6.85 28.69
C GLY A 262 -8.70 5.89 29.75
N GLY A 263 -7.51 5.31 29.55
CA GLY A 263 -6.91 4.34 30.47
C GLY A 263 -7.57 2.97 30.44
N TYR A 264 -7.11 2.09 31.33
CA TYR A 264 -7.58 0.70 31.38
C TYR A 264 -9.07 0.57 31.71
N ALA A 265 -9.60 1.39 32.61
CA ALA A 265 -11.01 1.35 32.97
C ALA A 265 -11.91 1.65 31.75
N PHE A 266 -11.55 2.66 30.96
CA PHE A 266 -12.28 3.00 29.74
C PHE A 266 -12.24 1.84 28.71
N LEU A 267 -11.08 1.25 28.49
CA LEU A 267 -10.96 0.08 27.59
C LEU A 267 -11.82 -1.09 28.06
N ARG A 268 -11.73 -1.45 29.35
CA ARG A 268 -12.46 -2.58 29.94
C ARG A 268 -13.98 -2.40 29.82
N ASP A 269 -14.46 -1.20 30.14
CA ASP A 269 -15.90 -0.92 30.29
C ASP A 269 -16.53 -0.40 28.99
N TYR A 270 -15.74 -0.24 27.91
CA TYR A 270 -16.18 0.35 26.63
C TYR A 270 -17.35 -0.40 26.01
N MET A 271 -17.25 -1.72 25.87
CA MET A 271 -18.31 -2.54 25.25
C MET A 271 -19.57 -2.58 26.12
N ASP A 272 -19.42 -2.66 27.45
CA ASP A 272 -20.54 -2.61 28.39
C ASP A 272 -21.30 -1.28 28.33
N GLY A 273 -20.57 -0.19 28.14
CA GLY A 273 -21.14 1.13 27.92
C GLY A 273 -21.87 1.23 26.57
N LEU A 274 -21.26 0.68 25.53
CA LEU A 274 -21.85 0.66 24.18
C LEU A 274 -23.16 -0.13 24.14
N MET A 275 -23.22 -1.29 24.81
CA MET A 275 -24.42 -2.15 24.87
C MET A 275 -25.60 -1.52 25.65
N LYS A 276 -25.37 -0.45 26.41
CA LYS A 276 -26.41 0.32 27.10
C LYS A 276 -27.01 1.46 26.26
N VAL A 277 -26.48 1.71 25.08
CA VAL A 277 -26.95 2.80 24.22
C VAL A 277 -28.36 2.53 23.72
N THR A 278 -29.22 3.54 23.77
CA THR A 278 -30.61 3.49 23.36
C THR A 278 -30.90 4.55 22.29
N PRO A 279 -31.98 4.42 21.50
CA PRO A 279 -32.42 5.47 20.58
C PRO A 279 -32.55 6.85 21.25
N GLN A 280 -33.02 6.88 22.48
CA GLN A 280 -33.20 8.11 23.26
C GLN A 280 -31.85 8.74 23.65
N SER A 281 -30.85 7.93 24.04
CA SER A 281 -29.51 8.46 24.34
C SER A 281 -28.83 9.02 23.09
N ILE A 282 -29.00 8.37 21.92
CA ILE A 282 -28.48 8.88 20.63
C ILE A 282 -29.16 10.22 20.27
N GLN A 283 -30.50 10.28 20.39
CA GLN A 283 -31.24 11.50 20.09
C GLN A 283 -30.85 12.66 21.01
N LYS A 284 -30.70 12.40 22.33
CA LYS A 284 -30.24 13.38 23.32
C LYS A 284 -28.84 13.89 22.95
N ALA A 285 -27.91 13.02 22.63
CA ALA A 285 -26.56 13.36 22.22
C ALA A 285 -26.54 14.18 20.92
N ALA A 286 -27.35 13.82 19.92
CA ALA A 286 -27.52 14.60 18.70
C ALA A 286 -28.01 16.04 18.98
N ALA A 287 -28.98 16.18 19.88
CA ALA A 287 -29.51 17.50 20.27
C ALA A 287 -28.47 18.35 20.98
N GLN A 288 -27.71 17.75 21.90
CA GLN A 288 -26.76 18.45 22.76
C GLN A 288 -25.49 18.85 22.01
N TYR A 289 -24.92 17.97 21.20
CA TYR A 289 -23.61 18.17 20.60
C TYR A 289 -23.65 18.57 19.13
N LEU A 290 -24.59 18.11 18.33
CA LEU A 290 -24.59 18.40 16.89
C LEU A 290 -25.55 19.53 16.51
N SER A 291 -26.74 19.55 17.09
CA SER A 291 -27.73 20.59 16.76
C SER A 291 -27.46 21.93 17.45
N ALA A 292 -26.72 21.94 18.56
CA ALA A 292 -26.44 23.12 19.36
C ALA A 292 -25.20 23.91 18.89
N GLN A 293 -24.39 23.37 18.00
CA GLN A 293 -23.18 24.01 17.52
C GLN A 293 -23.11 24.08 15.98
N MET A 294 -22.27 24.98 15.46
CA MET A 294 -21.90 25.01 14.05
C MET A 294 -20.68 24.15 13.79
N PRO A 295 -20.62 23.42 12.67
CA PRO A 295 -19.43 22.69 12.29
C PRO A 295 -18.31 23.62 11.80
N VAL A 296 -17.06 23.20 11.96
CA VAL A 296 -15.97 23.70 11.15
C VAL A 296 -16.06 23.03 9.79
N VAL A 297 -16.01 23.80 8.71
CA VAL A 297 -16.13 23.30 7.34
C VAL A 297 -14.90 23.69 6.53
N THR A 298 -14.23 22.72 5.96
CA THR A 298 -13.08 22.92 5.07
C THR A 298 -13.36 22.33 3.70
N LEU A 299 -12.86 23.01 2.66
CA LEU A 299 -12.95 22.56 1.27
C LEU A 299 -11.58 22.61 0.62
N MET A 300 -11.11 21.47 0.13
CA MET A 300 -9.91 21.36 -0.68
C MET A 300 -10.34 21.24 -2.15
N SER A 301 -9.89 22.19 -2.96
CA SER A 301 -10.19 22.26 -4.40
C SER A 301 -8.92 21.95 -5.21
N PRO A 302 -9.02 21.61 -6.51
CA PRO A 302 -7.86 21.49 -7.39
C PRO A 302 -6.99 22.75 -7.35
N PRO A 303 -5.69 22.64 -7.65
CA PRO A 303 -4.80 23.80 -7.76
C PRO A 303 -5.34 24.82 -8.77
N VAL A 304 -5.29 26.12 -8.42
CA VAL A 304 -5.59 27.19 -9.37
C VAL A 304 -4.47 27.25 -10.39
N GLU A 305 -4.80 27.11 -11.65
CA GLU A 305 -3.84 27.34 -12.73
C GLU A 305 -3.35 28.80 -12.68
N LYS A 306 -2.05 29.00 -12.41
CA LYS A 306 -1.42 30.27 -12.79
C LYS A 306 -1.48 30.29 -14.31
N THR A 307 -2.18 31.27 -14.88
CA THR A 307 -2.11 31.59 -16.31
C THR A 307 -0.65 31.92 -16.66
N ALA A 308 0.12 30.91 -16.98
CA ALA A 308 1.34 31.01 -17.74
C ALA A 308 0.91 30.93 -19.21
N GLY A 309 1.41 31.89 -20.02
CA GLY A 309 1.04 32.00 -21.41
C GLY A 309 1.13 30.69 -22.17
N GLU A 310 0.28 30.63 -23.19
CA GLU A 310 0.06 29.57 -24.16
C GLU A 310 1.17 28.52 -24.27
N THR A 311 1.04 27.44 -23.50
CA THR A 311 1.69 26.19 -23.81
C THR A 311 0.58 25.23 -24.27
N ALA A 312 0.80 24.66 -25.43
CA ALA A 312 -0.11 23.75 -26.11
C ALA A 312 -0.74 22.75 -25.12
N THR A 313 -2.07 22.72 -25.07
CA THR A 313 -2.90 21.74 -24.40
C THR A 313 -2.56 20.34 -24.92
N ARG A 314 -1.55 19.68 -24.34
CA ARG A 314 -1.36 18.24 -24.49
C ARG A 314 -2.30 17.55 -23.50
N SER A 315 -3.08 16.63 -24.02
CA SER A 315 -3.98 15.76 -23.21
C SER A 315 -3.20 15.11 -22.07
N PRO A 316 -3.76 15.01 -20.83
CA PRO A 316 -3.04 14.53 -19.64
C PRO A 316 -2.49 13.09 -19.71
N ASN A 317 -2.78 12.35 -20.78
CA ASN A 317 -2.37 10.95 -20.98
C ASN A 317 -1.42 10.75 -22.19
N GLN A 318 -0.82 11.80 -22.74
CA GLN A 318 0.04 11.67 -23.90
C GLN A 318 1.46 11.25 -23.45
N TYR A 319 1.88 10.04 -23.82
CA TYR A 319 3.27 9.60 -23.76
C TYR A 319 3.83 9.53 -25.19
N SER A 320 5.15 9.70 -25.32
CA SER A 320 5.89 9.46 -26.56
C SER A 320 6.48 8.05 -26.52
N MET A 321 6.37 7.32 -27.62
CA MET A 321 7.03 6.03 -27.79
C MET A 321 7.83 6.07 -29.09
N GLU A 322 9.13 5.77 -29.00
CA GLU A 322 10.05 5.74 -30.13
C GLU A 322 10.90 4.48 -30.07
N LYS A 323 11.15 3.85 -31.22
CA LYS A 323 12.14 2.79 -31.35
C LYS A 323 13.40 3.36 -31.98
N LEU A 324 14.52 3.31 -31.26
CA LEU A 324 15.81 3.80 -31.74
C LEU A 324 16.38 2.89 -32.83
N GLU A 325 17.36 3.39 -33.61
CA GLU A 325 18.02 2.63 -34.67
C GLU A 325 18.67 1.33 -34.21
N ASN A 326 19.19 1.30 -32.95
CA ASN A 326 19.74 0.10 -32.33
C ASN A 326 18.68 -0.91 -31.81
N GLY A 327 17.40 -0.60 -31.96
CA GLY A 327 16.29 -1.46 -31.57
C GLY A 327 15.71 -1.20 -30.17
N LEU A 328 16.33 -0.31 -29.33
CA LEU A 328 15.80 0.06 -28.01
C LEU A 328 14.44 0.77 -28.17
N THR A 329 13.44 0.31 -27.45
CA THR A 329 12.16 1.00 -27.33
C THR A 329 12.21 1.98 -26.18
N VAL A 330 11.90 3.24 -26.45
CA VAL A 330 11.89 4.33 -25.44
C VAL A 330 10.47 4.84 -25.27
N VAL A 331 10.02 4.93 -24.03
CA VAL A 331 8.71 5.48 -23.64
C VAL A 331 8.93 6.65 -22.71
N ILE A 332 8.43 7.82 -23.05
CA ILE A 332 8.62 9.03 -22.22
C ILE A 332 7.26 9.63 -21.92
N LYS A 333 6.99 9.86 -20.63
CA LYS A 333 5.83 10.60 -20.15
C LYS A 333 6.30 11.82 -19.37
N GLU A 334 6.10 13.00 -19.93
CA GLU A 334 6.33 14.26 -19.22
C GLU A 334 5.30 14.42 -18.09
N ASN A 335 5.79 14.75 -16.90
CA ASN A 335 4.98 15.04 -15.74
C ASN A 335 5.60 16.21 -14.96
N GLN A 336 5.16 17.43 -15.29
CA GLN A 336 5.66 18.65 -14.68
C GLN A 336 5.21 18.86 -13.22
N ASP A 337 4.24 18.10 -12.76
CA ASP A 337 3.69 18.22 -11.41
C ASP A 337 4.56 17.51 -10.34
N SER A 338 5.58 16.75 -10.76
CA SER A 338 6.43 15.98 -9.84
C SER A 338 7.90 16.22 -10.13
N ARG A 339 8.65 16.67 -9.15
CA ARG A 339 10.12 16.79 -9.24
C ARG A 339 10.83 15.43 -9.24
N VAL A 340 10.11 14.35 -8.97
CA VAL A 340 10.66 12.99 -9.00
C VAL A 340 10.62 12.47 -10.43
N ILE A 341 11.76 11.93 -10.89
CA ILE A 341 11.87 11.21 -12.16
C ILE A 341 12.05 9.73 -11.85
N GLY A 342 11.20 8.90 -12.46
CA GLY A 342 11.35 7.46 -12.52
C GLY A 342 11.93 7.04 -13.87
N ILE A 343 13.00 6.26 -13.83
CA ILE A 343 13.58 5.61 -15.01
C ILE A 343 13.44 4.10 -14.81
N HIS A 344 12.77 3.43 -15.74
CA HIS A 344 12.50 2.00 -15.65
C HIS A 344 13.00 1.32 -16.93
N LEU A 345 14.04 0.51 -16.80
CA LEU A 345 14.56 -0.32 -17.88
C LEU A 345 14.05 -1.74 -17.71
N LEU A 346 13.34 -2.25 -18.71
CA LEU A 346 12.83 -3.62 -18.76
C LEU A 346 13.62 -4.43 -19.77
N ALA A 347 14.10 -5.61 -19.39
CA ALA A 347 14.63 -6.63 -20.28
C ALA A 347 13.57 -7.72 -20.46
N LYS A 348 13.12 -7.92 -21.70
CA LYS A 348 11.99 -8.80 -22.05
C LYS A 348 12.35 -10.28 -21.93
N GLU A 349 11.32 -11.11 -21.74
CA GLU A 349 11.39 -12.58 -21.89
C GLU A 349 12.43 -13.26 -21.00
N ARG A 350 12.41 -12.90 -19.70
CA ARG A 350 13.35 -13.40 -18.68
C ARG A 350 13.51 -14.91 -18.72
N SER A 351 12.48 -15.67 -18.38
CA SER A 351 12.56 -17.13 -18.24
C SER A 351 12.84 -17.87 -19.54
N LEU A 352 12.38 -17.33 -20.68
CA LEU A 352 12.69 -17.89 -21.99
C LEU A 352 14.16 -17.70 -22.38
N SER A 353 14.73 -16.56 -22.02
CA SER A 353 16.13 -16.22 -22.33
C SER A 353 17.13 -17.06 -21.54
N GLU A 354 16.79 -17.53 -20.33
CA GLU A 354 17.67 -18.37 -19.50
C GLU A 354 17.85 -19.79 -20.05
N GLY A 355 16.83 -20.33 -20.72
CA GLY A 355 16.83 -21.74 -21.17
C GLY A 355 16.55 -22.73 -20.02
N LYS A 356 16.11 -23.95 -20.40
CA LYS A 356 15.62 -24.96 -19.44
C LYS A 356 16.65 -25.45 -18.42
N GLU A 357 17.93 -25.44 -18.78
CA GLU A 357 19.00 -26.01 -17.96
C GLU A 357 19.69 -24.99 -17.04
N LYS A 358 19.35 -23.69 -17.16
CA LYS A 358 20.06 -22.61 -16.48
C LYS A 358 19.12 -21.59 -15.83
N TRP A 359 17.97 -22.03 -15.30
CA TRP A 359 17.10 -21.16 -14.54
C TRP A 359 17.82 -20.55 -13.33
N GLY A 360 17.56 -19.28 -13.10
CA GLY A 360 18.24 -18.48 -12.07
C GLY A 360 19.41 -17.65 -12.61
N LEU A 361 19.75 -17.74 -13.92
CA LEU A 361 20.76 -16.87 -14.53
C LEU A 361 20.43 -15.39 -14.34
N THR A 362 19.18 -15.00 -14.53
CA THR A 362 18.75 -13.61 -14.35
C THR A 362 18.90 -13.17 -12.89
N GLU A 363 18.54 -14.00 -11.92
CA GLU A 363 18.71 -13.69 -10.50
C GLU A 363 20.19 -13.46 -10.13
N ILE A 364 21.09 -14.31 -10.65
CA ILE A 364 22.52 -14.12 -10.45
C ILE A 364 23.01 -12.85 -11.12
N LEU A 365 22.61 -12.61 -12.37
CA LEU A 365 23.03 -11.44 -13.14
C LEU A 365 22.55 -10.13 -12.48
N GLN A 366 21.30 -10.03 -12.07
CA GLN A 366 20.74 -8.84 -11.41
C GLN A 366 21.50 -8.48 -10.11
N ARG A 367 21.85 -9.50 -9.32
CA ARG A 367 22.66 -9.31 -8.11
C ARG A 367 24.11 -8.95 -8.43
N MET A 368 24.68 -9.55 -9.46
CA MET A 368 26.02 -9.17 -9.91
C MET A 368 26.09 -7.71 -10.37
N LEU A 369 25.07 -7.23 -11.09
CA LEU A 369 24.97 -5.82 -11.53
C LEU A 369 24.85 -4.87 -10.32
N SER A 370 24.15 -5.29 -9.28
CA SER A 370 24.02 -4.55 -8.03
C SER A 370 25.34 -4.53 -7.24
N GLU A 371 25.91 -5.70 -6.99
CA GLU A 371 27.10 -5.85 -6.13
C GLU A 371 28.40 -5.41 -6.81
N GLY A 372 28.53 -5.67 -8.11
CA GLY A 372 29.76 -5.39 -8.87
C GLY A 372 29.87 -3.95 -9.33
N GLY A 373 28.73 -3.25 -9.47
CA GLY A 373 28.67 -1.91 -10.02
C GLY A 373 29.07 -1.84 -11.49
N THR A 374 29.75 -0.78 -11.88
CA THR A 374 30.24 -0.55 -13.25
C THR A 374 31.77 -0.56 -13.29
N THR A 375 32.36 -0.52 -14.49
CA THR A 375 33.81 -0.39 -14.64
C THR A 375 34.33 0.97 -14.14
N GLU A 376 33.52 2.03 -14.22
CA GLU A 376 33.86 3.37 -13.70
C GLU A 376 33.52 3.53 -12.22
N HIS A 377 32.47 2.86 -11.74
CA HIS A 377 31.99 2.89 -10.37
C HIS A 377 31.90 1.45 -9.80
N PRO A 378 33.05 0.80 -9.54
CA PRO A 378 33.07 -0.59 -9.09
C PRO A 378 32.59 -0.76 -7.65
N ASP A 379 31.96 -1.90 -7.36
CA ASP A 379 31.55 -2.30 -6.02
C ASP A 379 30.69 -1.19 -5.32
N LYS A 380 31.12 -0.77 -4.13
CA LYS A 380 30.43 0.26 -3.33
C LYS A 380 30.42 1.65 -3.94
N ALA A 381 31.31 1.96 -4.89
CA ALA A 381 31.38 3.30 -5.52
C ALA A 381 30.07 3.65 -6.28
N LEU A 382 29.41 2.64 -6.86
CA LEU A 382 28.09 2.82 -7.47
C LEU A 382 27.08 3.39 -6.47
N TYR A 383 26.95 2.76 -5.31
CA TYR A 383 25.98 3.18 -4.28
C TYR A 383 26.35 4.51 -3.64
N GLN A 384 27.64 4.80 -3.44
CA GLN A 384 28.09 6.12 -2.98
C GLN A 384 27.72 7.23 -3.96
N THR A 385 27.81 6.97 -5.27
CA THR A 385 27.37 7.92 -6.30
C THR A 385 25.87 8.10 -6.28
N LEU A 386 25.09 7.03 -6.15
CA LEU A 386 23.63 7.10 -6.01
C LEU A 386 23.20 7.87 -4.75
N GLU A 387 23.82 7.59 -3.62
CA GLU A 387 23.57 8.27 -2.34
C GLU A 387 23.85 9.78 -2.44
N SER A 388 24.91 10.18 -3.15
CA SER A 388 25.23 11.61 -3.35
C SER A 388 24.16 12.37 -4.14
N MET A 389 23.34 11.67 -4.93
CA MET A 389 22.20 12.21 -5.69
C MET A 389 20.87 12.01 -4.96
N GLY A 390 20.84 11.32 -3.82
CA GLY A 390 19.61 10.87 -3.17
C GLY A 390 18.79 9.92 -4.07
N ALA A 391 19.46 9.16 -4.92
CA ALA A 391 18.82 8.28 -5.89
C ALA A 391 18.60 6.87 -5.32
N GLU A 392 17.45 6.29 -5.64
CA GLU A 392 17.10 4.90 -5.28
C GLU A 392 17.23 4.01 -6.52
N LEU A 393 18.06 2.98 -6.44
CA LEU A 393 18.22 1.95 -7.48
C LEU A 393 17.72 0.61 -6.99
N LYS A 394 16.87 -0.05 -7.79
CA LYS A 394 16.37 -1.40 -7.52
C LYS A 394 16.44 -2.25 -8.79
N LEU A 395 17.02 -3.46 -8.67
CA LEU A 395 17.21 -4.41 -9.76
C LEU A 395 16.43 -5.71 -9.58
N TYR A 396 16.07 -6.06 -8.36
CA TYR A 396 15.31 -7.26 -8.03
C TYR A 396 14.41 -7.02 -6.83
N ASP A 397 13.37 -7.82 -6.70
CA ASP A 397 12.48 -7.85 -5.55
C ASP A 397 12.84 -9.03 -4.64
N ASP A 398 12.69 -8.83 -3.32
CA ASP A 398 12.82 -9.90 -2.35
C ASP A 398 11.44 -10.50 -2.08
N PRO A 399 11.19 -11.77 -2.50
CA PRO A 399 9.87 -12.38 -2.33
C PRO A 399 9.51 -12.69 -0.87
N TYR A 400 10.44 -12.54 0.07
CA TYR A 400 10.24 -12.77 1.50
C TYR A 400 10.04 -11.48 2.31
N ILE A 401 10.21 -10.32 1.68
CA ILE A 401 9.86 -9.03 2.26
C ILE A 401 8.42 -8.69 1.85
N PRO A 402 7.49 -8.48 2.80
CA PRO A 402 6.12 -8.14 2.47
C PRO A 402 6.04 -6.91 1.54
N PHE A 403 5.23 -7.05 0.47
CA PHE A 403 5.01 -6.02 -0.54
C PHE A 403 6.24 -5.63 -1.38
N ASP A 404 7.27 -6.47 -1.44
CA ASP A 404 8.48 -6.25 -2.25
C ASP A 404 8.56 -7.13 -3.51
N ASP A 405 7.56 -7.93 -3.83
CA ASP A 405 7.57 -8.93 -4.91
C ASP A 405 6.75 -8.54 -6.15
N TYR A 406 6.51 -7.26 -6.37
CA TYR A 406 5.64 -6.76 -7.47
C TYR A 406 6.14 -7.09 -8.87
N TYR A 407 7.46 -7.15 -9.06
CA TYR A 407 8.12 -7.39 -10.35
C TYR A 407 8.78 -8.76 -10.45
N ASN A 408 8.51 -9.65 -9.50
CA ASN A 408 8.99 -11.02 -9.54
C ASN A 408 8.18 -11.85 -10.53
N THR A 409 8.57 -11.80 -11.80
CA THR A 409 7.82 -12.36 -12.92
C THR A 409 8.73 -13.09 -13.92
N PRO A 410 8.25 -14.15 -14.60
CA PRO A 410 9.01 -14.80 -15.67
C PRO A 410 9.08 -13.99 -16.97
N ARG A 411 8.32 -12.89 -17.07
CA ARG A 411 8.15 -12.13 -18.31
C ARG A 411 9.28 -11.16 -18.61
N PHE A 412 9.85 -10.55 -17.57
CA PHE A 412 10.90 -9.54 -17.71
C PHE A 412 11.80 -9.47 -16.47
N ALA A 413 12.99 -8.93 -16.65
CA ALA A 413 13.81 -8.38 -15.58
C ALA A 413 13.80 -6.86 -15.67
N TYR A 414 14.19 -6.15 -14.60
CA TYR A 414 14.10 -4.69 -14.56
C TYR A 414 15.28 -4.05 -13.85
N MET A 415 15.53 -2.78 -14.18
CA MET A 415 16.29 -1.84 -13.38
C MET A 415 15.41 -0.61 -13.18
N ARG A 416 15.15 -0.23 -11.94
CA ARG A 416 14.36 0.93 -11.59
C ARG A 416 15.21 1.94 -10.84
N LEU A 417 15.37 3.12 -11.43
CA LEU A 417 16.06 4.25 -10.83
C LEU A 417 15.07 5.36 -10.56
N LYS A 418 15.04 5.85 -9.33
CA LYS A 418 14.22 6.97 -8.88
C LYS A 418 15.14 8.06 -8.36
N LEU A 419 14.92 9.29 -8.79
CA LEU A 419 15.74 10.45 -8.41
C LEU A 419 14.97 11.76 -8.63
N VAL A 420 15.51 12.88 -8.16
CA VAL A 420 14.95 14.21 -8.46
C VAL A 420 15.44 14.74 -9.80
N ASP A 421 14.61 15.58 -10.42
CA ASP A 421 14.82 16.15 -11.77
C ASP A 421 16.21 16.80 -11.98
N THR A 422 16.77 17.40 -10.93
CA THR A 422 18.11 18.03 -10.94
C THR A 422 19.23 17.04 -11.30
N PHE A 423 19.08 15.75 -10.95
CA PHE A 423 20.09 14.73 -11.19
C PHE A 423 19.77 13.79 -12.35
N PHE A 424 18.76 14.11 -13.17
CA PHE A 424 18.32 13.23 -14.26
C PHE A 424 19.46 12.83 -15.21
N GLU A 425 20.28 13.79 -15.64
CA GLU A 425 21.38 13.53 -16.57
C GLU A 425 22.40 12.55 -15.97
N GLN A 426 22.80 12.79 -14.73
CA GLN A 426 23.77 11.94 -14.03
C GLN A 426 23.22 10.54 -13.78
N GLY A 427 21.95 10.43 -13.33
CA GLY A 427 21.31 9.14 -13.09
C GLY A 427 21.11 8.34 -14.38
N LEU A 428 20.69 8.99 -15.47
CA LEU A 428 20.53 8.34 -16.78
C LEU A 428 21.88 7.81 -17.31
N LYS A 429 22.94 8.61 -17.17
CA LYS A 429 24.30 8.20 -17.53
C LYS A 429 24.75 6.98 -16.71
N LEU A 430 24.56 7.01 -15.39
CA LEU A 430 24.93 5.91 -14.51
C LEU A 430 24.16 4.62 -14.85
N LEU A 431 22.86 4.71 -15.14
CA LEU A 431 22.07 3.56 -15.59
C LEU A 431 22.59 3.01 -16.94
N ALA A 432 22.98 3.88 -17.85
CA ALA A 432 23.56 3.48 -19.11
C ALA A 432 24.92 2.78 -18.93
N GLU A 433 25.77 3.24 -18.02
CA GLU A 433 27.02 2.58 -17.63
C GLU A 433 26.76 1.18 -17.07
N MET A 434 25.77 1.01 -16.18
CA MET A 434 25.41 -0.29 -15.61
C MET A 434 24.99 -1.31 -16.68
N VAL A 435 24.29 -0.84 -17.72
CA VAL A 435 23.81 -1.69 -18.81
C VAL A 435 24.89 -2.00 -19.84
N ARG A 436 25.80 -1.07 -20.09
CA ARG A 436 26.80 -1.16 -21.18
C ARG A 436 28.17 -1.59 -20.72
N GLN A 437 28.53 -1.31 -19.48
CA GLN A 437 29.88 -1.51 -18.93
C GLN A 437 29.81 -2.02 -17.47
N PRO A 438 29.03 -3.10 -17.19
CA PRO A 438 28.96 -3.64 -15.84
C PRO A 438 30.30 -4.27 -15.43
N ASN A 439 30.60 -4.21 -14.14
CA ASN A 439 31.72 -4.93 -13.55
C ASN A 439 31.29 -6.36 -13.18
N LEU A 440 31.36 -7.28 -14.13
CA LEU A 440 31.02 -8.70 -13.93
C LEU A 440 32.24 -9.47 -13.37
N SER A 441 32.68 -9.09 -12.17
CA SER A 441 33.85 -9.71 -11.49
C SER A 441 33.51 -11.05 -10.88
N GLU A 442 34.56 -11.87 -10.63
CA GLU A 442 34.44 -13.16 -9.95
C GLU A 442 33.93 -13.01 -8.52
N LYS A 443 34.34 -11.93 -7.83
CA LYS A 443 33.86 -11.59 -6.48
C LYS A 443 32.33 -11.35 -6.48
N ALA A 444 31.83 -10.50 -7.39
CA ALA A 444 30.39 -10.21 -7.51
C ALA A 444 29.60 -11.47 -7.88
N TYR A 445 30.15 -12.32 -8.75
CA TYR A 445 29.55 -13.60 -9.12
C TYR A 445 29.40 -14.55 -7.93
N ASN A 446 30.47 -14.73 -7.15
CA ASN A 446 30.47 -15.64 -6.01
C ASN A 446 29.45 -15.20 -4.95
N GLU A 447 29.36 -13.89 -4.67
CA GLU A 447 28.39 -13.35 -3.72
C GLU A 447 26.95 -13.46 -4.24
N ALA A 448 26.71 -13.08 -5.49
CA ALA A 448 25.41 -13.19 -6.13
C ALA A 448 24.92 -14.65 -6.18
N LYS A 449 25.78 -15.58 -6.59
CA LYS A 449 25.44 -17.01 -6.65
C LYS A 449 25.07 -17.56 -5.26
N LYS A 450 25.83 -17.18 -4.22
CA LYS A 450 25.53 -17.57 -2.84
C LYS A 450 24.16 -17.06 -2.38
N GLN A 451 23.81 -15.80 -2.67
CA GLN A 451 22.51 -15.23 -2.35
C GLN A 451 21.37 -15.96 -3.07
N VAL A 452 21.55 -16.26 -4.36
CA VAL A 452 20.54 -16.99 -5.15
C VAL A 452 20.39 -18.44 -4.70
N MET A 453 21.47 -19.10 -4.27
CA MET A 453 21.40 -20.45 -3.67
C MET A 453 20.54 -20.45 -2.40
N ILE A 454 20.71 -19.46 -1.52
CA ILE A 454 19.89 -19.30 -0.30
C ILE A 454 18.41 -19.04 -0.68
N LEU A 455 18.16 -18.19 -1.67
CA LEU A 455 16.82 -17.92 -2.16
C LEU A 455 16.14 -19.18 -2.68
N SER A 456 16.85 -19.97 -3.50
CA SER A 456 16.36 -21.24 -4.04
C SER A 456 16.05 -22.26 -2.93
N GLU A 457 16.89 -22.34 -1.90
CA GLU A 457 16.64 -23.21 -0.75
C GLU A 457 15.41 -22.77 0.04
N ASN A 458 15.25 -21.48 0.30
CA ASN A 458 14.07 -20.91 0.95
C ASN A 458 12.78 -21.17 0.16
N ASP A 459 12.82 -21.10 -1.17
CA ASP A 459 11.68 -21.41 -2.03
C ASP A 459 11.21 -22.86 -1.86
N THR A 460 12.12 -23.81 -1.65
CA THR A 460 11.77 -25.22 -1.40
C THR A 460 11.14 -25.46 -0.02
N MET A 461 11.33 -24.54 0.90
CA MET A 461 10.76 -24.59 2.25
C MET A 461 9.43 -23.83 2.38
N SER A 462 9.06 -23.06 1.38
CA SER A 462 7.86 -22.24 1.37
C SER A 462 6.70 -23.00 0.73
N THR A 463 5.63 -23.28 1.50
CA THR A 463 4.44 -23.99 0.99
C THR A 463 3.81 -23.32 -0.21
N PRO A 464 3.59 -21.97 -0.24
CA PRO A 464 3.09 -21.29 -1.43
C PRO A 464 3.99 -21.42 -2.65
N ARG A 465 5.32 -21.26 -2.49
CA ARG A 465 6.29 -21.35 -3.59
C ARG A 465 6.36 -22.75 -4.16
N VAL A 466 6.34 -23.78 -3.31
CA VAL A 466 6.26 -25.17 -3.76
C VAL A 466 4.95 -25.44 -4.52
N ALA A 467 3.83 -24.90 -4.02
CA ALA A 467 2.56 -25.02 -4.73
C ALA A 467 2.59 -24.33 -6.10
N ASP A 468 3.20 -23.14 -6.22
CA ASP A 468 3.40 -22.46 -7.49
C ASP A 468 4.27 -23.28 -8.45
N ARG A 469 5.37 -23.83 -7.95
CA ARG A 469 6.25 -24.69 -8.73
C ARG A 469 5.49 -25.88 -9.31
N ILE A 470 4.80 -26.65 -8.45
CA ILE A 470 4.03 -27.82 -8.87
C ILE A 470 2.95 -27.40 -9.88
N PHE A 471 2.27 -26.28 -9.60
CA PHE A 471 1.22 -25.75 -10.45
C PHE A 471 1.75 -25.46 -11.86
N TYR A 472 2.77 -24.66 -12.00
CA TYR A 472 3.30 -24.25 -13.30
C TYR A 472 4.06 -25.36 -14.04
N ASP A 473 4.76 -26.24 -13.32
CA ASP A 473 5.42 -27.42 -13.92
C ASP A 473 4.41 -28.40 -14.53
N ASN A 474 3.20 -28.46 -13.99
CA ASN A 474 2.14 -29.34 -14.48
C ASN A 474 1.18 -28.64 -15.45
N LEU A 475 0.99 -27.35 -15.34
CA LEU A 475 0.10 -26.59 -16.22
C LEU A 475 0.69 -26.40 -17.62
N PHE A 476 1.95 -26.03 -17.71
CA PHE A 476 2.63 -25.81 -19.00
C PHE A 476 3.42 -27.03 -19.43
N LYS A 477 3.05 -27.63 -20.53
CA LYS A 477 3.71 -28.84 -21.10
C LYS A 477 5.20 -28.62 -21.41
N ASN A 478 5.56 -27.42 -21.90
CA ASN A 478 6.90 -27.04 -22.30
C ASN A 478 7.52 -25.96 -21.36
N ASN A 479 7.13 -25.98 -20.12
CA ASN A 479 7.44 -25.05 -19.03
C ASN A 479 8.65 -24.14 -19.27
N PRO A 480 8.48 -22.81 -19.36
CA PRO A 480 9.58 -21.85 -19.50
C PRO A 480 10.19 -21.41 -18.16
N GLY A 481 10.03 -22.19 -17.08
CA GLY A 481 10.56 -21.87 -15.77
C GLY A 481 9.70 -20.95 -14.91
N PHE A 482 8.41 -20.83 -15.16
CA PHE A 482 7.51 -19.97 -14.39
C PHE A 482 7.57 -20.15 -12.87
N GLY A 483 7.66 -21.40 -12.41
CA GLY A 483 7.75 -21.73 -10.98
C GLY A 483 9.17 -21.71 -10.40
N TRP A 484 10.19 -21.38 -11.21
CA TRP A 484 11.60 -21.55 -10.85
C TRP A 484 12.44 -20.30 -11.09
N LEU A 485 11.90 -19.12 -10.76
CA LEU A 485 12.58 -17.84 -11.01
C LEU A 485 13.93 -17.74 -10.29
N SER A 486 14.05 -18.34 -9.09
CA SER A 486 15.30 -18.45 -8.34
C SER A 486 16.24 -19.57 -8.86
N GLY A 487 15.76 -20.42 -9.77
CA GLY A 487 16.49 -21.59 -10.27
C GLY A 487 16.44 -22.79 -9.31
N LYS A 488 16.73 -23.99 -9.86
CA LYS A 488 16.89 -25.21 -9.09
C LYS A 488 18.32 -25.30 -8.59
N LYS A 489 18.54 -25.85 -7.39
CA LYS A 489 19.87 -25.98 -6.78
C LYS A 489 20.86 -26.67 -7.73
N GLU A 490 20.47 -27.79 -8.35
CA GLU A 490 21.32 -28.58 -9.25
C GLU A 490 21.67 -27.82 -10.54
N GLN A 491 20.87 -26.87 -10.97
CA GLN A 491 21.13 -25.99 -12.11
C GLN A 491 22.07 -24.85 -11.69
N LEU A 492 21.77 -24.20 -10.56
CA LEU A 492 22.58 -23.12 -10.01
C LEU A 492 24.05 -23.56 -9.73
N GLU A 493 24.25 -24.78 -9.23
CA GLU A 493 25.57 -25.34 -8.99
C GLU A 493 26.41 -25.41 -10.28
N LYS A 494 25.78 -25.70 -11.44
CA LYS A 494 26.43 -25.83 -12.74
C LYS A 494 26.71 -24.50 -13.44
N ILE A 495 25.97 -23.43 -13.10
CA ILE A 495 26.18 -22.11 -13.70
C ILE A 495 27.56 -21.59 -13.33
N GLN A 496 28.33 -21.15 -14.34
CA GLN A 496 29.66 -20.56 -14.21
C GLN A 496 29.61 -19.05 -14.54
N LEU A 497 30.64 -18.31 -14.17
CA LEU A 497 30.77 -16.88 -14.48
C LEU A 497 30.62 -16.58 -15.99
N GLU A 498 31.25 -17.46 -16.80
CA GLU A 498 31.18 -17.33 -18.27
C GLU A 498 29.79 -17.49 -18.82
N ASP A 499 28.96 -18.33 -18.18
CA ASP A 499 27.53 -18.47 -18.56
C ASP A 499 26.77 -17.16 -18.31
N VAL A 500 27.05 -16.51 -17.15
CA VAL A 500 26.42 -15.23 -16.80
C VAL A 500 26.87 -14.12 -17.75
N LYS A 501 28.16 -14.06 -18.11
CA LYS A 501 28.68 -13.08 -19.08
C LYS A 501 28.09 -13.29 -20.47
N ALA A 502 28.00 -14.53 -20.93
CA ALA A 502 27.37 -14.87 -22.21
C ALA A 502 25.87 -14.56 -22.21
N PHE A 503 25.19 -14.80 -21.08
CA PHE A 503 23.78 -14.45 -20.92
C PHE A 503 23.60 -12.93 -20.91
N TYR A 504 24.42 -12.18 -20.19
CA TYR A 504 24.37 -10.73 -20.15
C TYR A 504 24.42 -10.11 -21.55
N SER A 505 25.38 -10.51 -22.39
CA SER A 505 25.54 -9.92 -23.73
C SER A 505 24.33 -10.15 -24.64
N LYS A 506 23.60 -11.25 -24.46
CA LYS A 506 22.35 -11.56 -25.18
C LYS A 506 21.15 -10.85 -24.56
N PHE A 507 20.99 -10.93 -23.26
CA PHE A 507 19.81 -10.48 -22.55
C PHE A 507 19.70 -8.96 -22.46
N TYR A 508 20.84 -8.28 -22.19
CA TYR A 508 20.94 -6.82 -22.14
C TYR A 508 21.40 -6.22 -23.48
N ASN A 509 20.79 -6.62 -24.59
CA ASN A 509 20.98 -5.94 -25.88
C ASN A 509 19.85 -4.95 -26.15
N PRO A 510 20.07 -3.87 -26.94
CA PRO A 510 19.08 -2.80 -27.14
C PRO A 510 17.72 -3.31 -27.63
N SER A 511 17.70 -4.27 -28.55
CA SER A 511 16.45 -4.77 -29.16
C SER A 511 15.59 -5.57 -28.17
N ASN A 512 16.19 -6.06 -27.07
CA ASN A 512 15.50 -6.75 -25.98
C ASN A 512 15.02 -5.81 -24.89
N LEU A 513 15.34 -4.50 -24.95
CA LEU A 513 15.10 -3.55 -23.88
C LEU A 513 13.97 -2.57 -24.19
N ILE A 514 13.27 -2.17 -23.12
CA ILE A 514 12.33 -1.04 -23.11
C ILE A 514 12.79 -0.09 -21.99
N LEU A 515 13.05 1.17 -22.34
CA LEU A 515 13.40 2.20 -21.39
C LEU A 515 12.23 3.17 -21.25
N ALA A 516 11.64 3.25 -20.05
CA ALA A 516 10.59 4.20 -19.73
C ALA A 516 11.13 5.30 -18.82
N VAL A 517 10.80 6.55 -19.13
CA VAL A 517 11.12 7.74 -18.34
C VAL A 517 9.83 8.48 -18.02
N SER A 518 9.60 8.78 -16.75
CA SER A 518 8.46 9.60 -16.36
C SER A 518 8.88 10.60 -15.28
N GLY A 519 8.52 11.88 -15.45
CA GLY A 519 8.79 12.94 -14.47
C GLY A 519 8.91 14.33 -15.10
N ASN A 520 9.45 15.28 -14.34
CA ASN A 520 9.60 16.67 -14.73
C ASN A 520 10.75 16.86 -15.73
N ILE A 521 10.57 16.34 -16.90
CA ILE A 521 11.48 16.53 -18.03
C ILE A 521 10.69 16.53 -19.34
N SER A 522 10.98 17.45 -20.25
CA SER A 522 10.34 17.48 -21.56
C SER A 522 10.71 16.24 -22.38
N ILE A 523 9.74 15.77 -23.18
CA ILE A 523 9.91 14.59 -24.05
C ILE A 523 11.15 14.73 -24.93
N ASP A 524 11.32 15.89 -25.59
CA ASP A 524 12.44 16.13 -26.52
C ASP A 524 13.80 16.08 -25.82
N LYS A 525 13.90 16.69 -24.62
CA LYS A 525 15.14 16.68 -23.84
C LYS A 525 15.46 15.26 -23.35
N ALA A 526 14.48 14.56 -22.79
CA ALA A 526 14.67 13.19 -22.33
C ALA A 526 15.09 12.26 -23.46
N LEU A 527 14.43 12.35 -24.62
CA LEU A 527 14.76 11.55 -25.80
C LEU A 527 16.16 11.83 -26.34
N ALA A 528 16.56 13.10 -26.40
CA ALA A 528 17.93 13.48 -26.84
C ALA A 528 18.98 12.87 -25.89
N MET A 529 18.77 12.94 -24.58
CA MET A 529 19.67 12.37 -23.59
C MET A 529 19.69 10.84 -23.61
N VAL A 530 18.54 10.20 -23.85
CA VAL A 530 18.48 8.74 -24.04
C VAL A 530 19.27 8.34 -25.29
N LYS A 531 19.09 9.04 -26.41
CA LYS A 531 19.85 8.80 -27.64
C LYS A 531 21.36 8.95 -27.43
N GLN A 532 21.78 9.94 -26.65
CA GLN A 532 23.20 10.17 -26.33
C GLN A 532 23.78 9.04 -25.48
N ASN A 533 23.08 8.55 -24.46
CA ASN A 533 23.60 7.60 -23.49
C ASN A 533 23.36 6.13 -23.90
N PHE A 534 22.23 5.83 -24.56
CA PHE A 534 21.82 4.49 -24.98
C PHE A 534 21.85 4.27 -26.49
N GLY A 535 22.27 5.26 -27.27
CA GLY A 535 22.49 5.11 -28.72
C GLY A 535 23.69 4.21 -29.01
N GLY A 536 23.86 3.87 -30.28
CA GLY A 536 24.89 2.92 -30.73
C GLY A 536 24.54 1.46 -30.44
N VAL A 537 25.43 0.57 -30.83
CA VAL A 537 25.26 -0.90 -30.70
C VAL A 537 26.05 -1.39 -29.51
N TRP A 538 25.45 -2.23 -28.68
CA TRP A 538 26.10 -2.98 -27.63
C TRP A 538 25.44 -4.34 -27.45
N GLY A 539 26.08 -5.28 -26.77
CA GLY A 539 25.62 -6.64 -26.60
C GLY A 539 25.52 -7.40 -27.94
N ASP A 540 24.77 -8.49 -27.95
CA ASP A 540 24.50 -9.26 -29.16
C ASP A 540 23.24 -8.69 -29.85
N ALA A 541 23.45 -7.67 -30.69
CA ALA A 541 22.38 -6.91 -31.34
C ALA A 541 21.48 -7.73 -32.27
N GLY A 542 21.93 -8.89 -32.73
CA GLY A 542 21.15 -9.81 -33.56
C GLY A 542 20.33 -10.84 -32.79
N TRP A 543 20.56 -10.95 -31.47
CA TRP A 543 19.89 -11.93 -30.66
C TRP A 543 18.43 -11.56 -30.39
N GLN A 544 17.54 -12.53 -30.48
CA GLN A 544 16.14 -12.45 -30.09
C GLN A 544 15.84 -13.59 -29.12
N PRO A 545 14.91 -13.40 -28.14
CA PRO A 545 14.48 -14.50 -27.30
C PRO A 545 13.83 -15.60 -28.14
N PRO A 546 13.96 -16.87 -27.73
CA PRO A 546 13.36 -17.99 -28.47
C PRO A 546 11.85 -17.79 -28.64
N GLU A 547 11.33 -18.20 -29.78
CA GLU A 547 9.89 -18.31 -29.99
C GLU A 547 9.32 -19.37 -29.05
N PHE A 548 8.22 -19.03 -28.39
CA PHE A 548 7.55 -19.91 -27.45
C PHE A 548 6.04 -19.71 -27.51
N THR A 549 5.32 -20.80 -27.71
CA THR A 549 3.86 -20.86 -27.59
C THR A 549 3.54 -21.71 -26.35
N PRO A 550 2.85 -21.15 -25.32
CA PRO A 550 2.44 -21.94 -24.17
C PRO A 550 1.48 -23.06 -24.59
N GLU A 551 1.75 -24.28 -24.13
CA GLU A 551 0.85 -25.41 -24.27
C GLU A 551 0.35 -25.82 -22.89
N PHE A 552 -0.97 -25.81 -22.70
CA PHE A 552 -1.59 -26.30 -21.49
C PHE A 552 -1.71 -27.81 -21.46
N LYS A 553 -1.44 -28.36 -20.28
CA LYS A 553 -1.72 -29.76 -19.98
C LYS A 553 -2.91 -29.81 -19.01
N VAL A 554 -4.08 -30.19 -19.53
CA VAL A 554 -5.22 -30.53 -18.68
C VAL A 554 -4.96 -31.88 -18.05
N LEU A 555 -4.78 -31.93 -16.74
CA LEU A 555 -4.44 -33.17 -16.04
C LEU A 555 -5.66 -34.02 -15.72
N GLY A 556 -6.80 -33.37 -15.40
CA GLY A 556 -7.99 -34.05 -14.89
C GLY A 556 -7.77 -34.80 -13.58
N THR A 557 -6.64 -34.53 -12.90
CA THR A 557 -6.23 -35.21 -11.66
C THR A 557 -5.55 -34.23 -10.69
N THR A 558 -5.45 -34.63 -9.44
CA THR A 558 -4.76 -33.87 -8.39
C THR A 558 -3.30 -34.30 -8.30
N VAL A 559 -2.37 -33.34 -8.40
CA VAL A 559 -0.95 -33.54 -8.14
C VAL A 559 -0.64 -33.09 -6.71
N ARG A 560 0.11 -33.89 -5.95
CA ARG A 560 0.41 -33.62 -4.53
C ARG A 560 1.90 -33.77 -4.28
N GLU A 561 2.47 -32.83 -3.51
CA GLU A 561 3.80 -32.92 -2.94
C GLU A 561 3.72 -32.68 -1.41
N LYS A 562 4.46 -33.45 -0.63
CA LYS A 562 4.43 -33.37 0.82
C LYS A 562 5.77 -32.80 1.33
N ILE A 563 5.73 -31.63 1.95
CA ILE A 563 6.92 -30.92 2.47
C ILE A 563 6.99 -30.86 4.00
N GLY A 564 6.11 -31.59 4.69
CA GLY A 564 6.15 -31.72 6.17
C GLY A 564 5.83 -30.43 6.94
N LYS A 565 5.03 -29.53 6.37
CA LYS A 565 4.57 -28.31 7.03
C LYS A 565 3.16 -28.45 7.60
N GLN A 566 2.81 -27.58 8.55
CA GLN A 566 1.48 -27.56 9.18
C GLN A 566 0.41 -26.93 8.30
N GLN A 567 0.80 -26.18 7.29
CA GLN A 567 -0.10 -25.55 6.34
C GLN A 567 0.03 -26.20 4.96
N SER A 568 -1.08 -26.47 4.32
CA SER A 568 -1.19 -26.95 2.96
C SER A 568 -1.66 -25.84 2.05
N TYR A 569 -1.21 -25.85 0.80
CA TYR A 569 -1.63 -24.90 -0.24
C TYR A 569 -2.28 -25.66 -1.40
N ILE A 570 -3.44 -25.19 -1.85
CA ILE A 570 -4.22 -25.75 -2.94
C ILE A 570 -4.27 -24.74 -4.07
N SER A 571 -3.99 -25.19 -5.31
CA SER A 571 -4.20 -24.41 -6.52
C SER A 571 -5.11 -25.19 -7.46
N VAL A 572 -6.22 -24.56 -7.87
CA VAL A 572 -7.15 -25.07 -8.87
C VAL A 572 -7.17 -24.10 -10.04
N ALA A 573 -7.05 -24.61 -11.27
CA ALA A 573 -7.08 -23.76 -12.45
C ALA A 573 -7.78 -24.43 -13.62
N ASN A 574 -8.26 -23.58 -14.53
CA ASN A 574 -8.70 -23.99 -15.84
C ASN A 574 -8.37 -22.88 -16.86
N THR A 575 -8.29 -23.27 -18.13
CA THR A 575 -8.17 -22.32 -19.22
C THR A 575 -9.48 -21.59 -19.45
N CYS A 576 -9.39 -20.35 -19.90
CA CYS A 576 -10.52 -19.57 -20.38
C CYS A 576 -10.13 -18.87 -21.68
N ASP A 577 -11.11 -18.53 -22.49
CA ASP A 577 -10.95 -17.72 -23.70
C ASP A 577 -11.91 -16.56 -23.60
N VAL A 578 -11.38 -15.40 -23.22
CA VAL A 578 -12.15 -14.18 -22.96
C VAL A 578 -11.69 -13.09 -23.91
N SER A 579 -12.64 -12.49 -24.64
CA SER A 579 -12.35 -11.39 -25.56
C SER A 579 -11.77 -10.17 -24.83
N GLU A 580 -11.10 -9.27 -25.55
CA GLU A 580 -10.59 -8.01 -24.93
C GLU A 580 -11.74 -7.12 -24.44
N GLU A 581 -12.89 -7.18 -25.10
CA GLU A 581 -14.09 -6.42 -24.71
C GLU A 581 -14.69 -6.90 -23.38
N ASP A 582 -14.57 -8.21 -23.10
CA ASP A 582 -15.11 -8.83 -21.88
C ASP A 582 -14.12 -8.82 -20.69
N GLN A 583 -12.88 -8.39 -20.89
CA GLN A 583 -11.89 -8.34 -19.81
C GLN A 583 -12.34 -7.51 -18.59
N PRO A 584 -13.00 -6.33 -18.74
CA PRO A 584 -13.51 -5.60 -17.57
C PRO A 584 -14.54 -6.40 -16.78
N ALA A 585 -15.43 -7.15 -17.46
CA ALA A 585 -16.40 -8.02 -16.78
C ALA A 585 -15.70 -9.18 -16.04
N LEU A 586 -14.60 -9.69 -16.61
CA LEU A 586 -13.76 -10.72 -15.99
C LEU A 586 -13.14 -10.25 -14.67
N TYR A 587 -12.63 -9.01 -14.59
CA TYR A 587 -12.10 -8.44 -13.35
C TYR A 587 -13.18 -8.26 -12.27
N VAL A 588 -14.38 -7.83 -12.67
CA VAL A 588 -15.53 -7.75 -11.74
C VAL A 588 -15.89 -9.16 -11.24
N MET A 589 -15.94 -10.15 -12.12
CA MET A 589 -16.21 -11.53 -11.75
C MET A 589 -15.13 -12.10 -10.81
N GLU A 590 -13.85 -11.80 -11.05
CA GLU A 590 -12.74 -12.18 -10.17
C GLU A 590 -12.97 -11.69 -8.73
N THR A 591 -13.36 -10.42 -8.58
CA THR A 591 -13.66 -9.83 -7.27
C THR A 591 -14.86 -10.51 -6.61
N ILE A 592 -16.00 -10.59 -7.32
CA ILE A 592 -17.22 -11.20 -6.78
C ILE A 592 -17.00 -12.66 -6.39
N PHE A 593 -16.29 -13.41 -7.23
CA PHE A 593 -16.05 -14.83 -6.99
C PHE A 593 -15.03 -15.03 -5.86
N GLY A 594 -14.01 -14.18 -5.78
CA GLY A 594 -13.04 -14.16 -4.68
C GLY A 594 -13.72 -13.89 -3.33
N ASP A 595 -14.59 -12.88 -3.26
CA ASP A 595 -15.34 -12.54 -2.06
C ASP A 595 -16.30 -13.67 -1.65
N ARG A 596 -16.98 -14.29 -2.62
CA ARG A 596 -17.88 -15.43 -2.38
C ARG A 596 -17.15 -16.64 -1.82
N LEU A 597 -15.99 -16.99 -2.38
CA LEU A 597 -15.13 -18.04 -1.88
C LEU A 597 -14.63 -17.74 -0.46
N ALA A 598 -14.16 -16.51 -0.24
CA ALA A 598 -13.69 -16.06 1.08
C ALA A 598 -14.82 -16.18 2.11
N PHE A 599 -16.01 -15.67 1.80
CA PHE A 599 -17.16 -15.73 2.69
C PHE A 599 -17.60 -17.17 3.00
N ASN A 600 -17.73 -18.03 1.99
CA ASN A 600 -18.27 -19.38 2.19
C ASN A 600 -17.24 -20.37 2.77
N LEU A 601 -15.96 -20.28 2.35
CA LEU A 601 -14.96 -21.28 2.77
C LEU A 601 -14.11 -20.80 3.96
N ARG A 602 -13.85 -19.48 4.06
CA ARG A 602 -13.09 -18.92 5.16
C ARG A 602 -14.00 -18.51 6.32
N GLU A 603 -14.97 -17.62 6.10
CA GLU A 603 -15.78 -17.03 7.18
C GLU A 603 -16.80 -18.02 7.74
N LYS A 604 -17.54 -18.74 6.87
CA LYS A 604 -18.57 -19.69 7.33
C LYS A 604 -18.03 -21.04 7.78
N GLN A 605 -17.05 -21.58 7.05
CA GLN A 605 -16.59 -22.96 7.27
C GLN A 605 -15.23 -23.05 7.98
N GLY A 606 -14.48 -21.95 8.11
CA GLY A 606 -13.16 -21.93 8.74
C GLY A 606 -12.11 -22.79 8.03
N LEU A 607 -12.30 -23.07 6.74
CA LEU A 607 -11.43 -23.98 5.97
C LEU A 607 -10.18 -23.28 5.42
N ALA A 608 -10.23 -21.96 5.23
CA ALA A 608 -9.18 -21.20 4.59
C ALA A 608 -8.50 -20.23 5.56
N TYR A 609 -7.17 -20.20 5.54
CA TYR A 609 -6.41 -19.08 6.09
C TYR A 609 -6.36 -17.92 5.09
N SER A 610 -6.08 -18.25 3.83
CA SER A 610 -6.12 -17.32 2.70
C SER A 610 -6.78 -18.01 1.52
N ILE A 611 -7.58 -17.27 0.75
CA ILE A 611 -8.20 -17.76 -0.46
C ILE A 611 -8.37 -16.58 -1.41
N GLY A 612 -8.14 -16.82 -2.69
CA GLY A 612 -8.31 -15.82 -3.74
C GLY A 612 -8.44 -16.46 -5.11
N VAL A 613 -8.97 -15.67 -6.02
CA VAL A 613 -9.05 -15.99 -7.46
C VAL A 613 -8.16 -14.99 -8.19
N SER A 614 -7.53 -15.43 -9.26
CA SER A 614 -6.75 -14.54 -10.14
C SER A 614 -6.84 -15.00 -11.59
N PHE A 615 -6.94 -14.05 -12.50
CA PHE A 615 -6.87 -14.28 -13.93
C PHE A 615 -5.49 -13.94 -14.46
N HIS A 616 -5.03 -14.77 -15.38
CA HIS A 616 -3.71 -14.64 -15.96
C HIS A 616 -3.80 -14.73 -17.49
N LYS A 617 -2.97 -13.91 -18.15
CA LYS A 617 -2.79 -13.95 -19.60
C LYS A 617 -1.30 -13.96 -19.93
N TYR A 618 -0.88 -14.89 -20.77
CA TYR A 618 0.49 -14.95 -21.26
C TYR A 618 0.53 -15.52 -22.69
N ARG A 619 1.06 -14.73 -23.62
CA ARG A 619 1.24 -15.11 -25.03
C ARG A 619 -0.01 -15.74 -25.67
N GLY A 620 -1.17 -15.10 -25.47
CA GLY A 620 -2.45 -15.55 -26.02
C GLY A 620 -3.17 -16.64 -25.25
N VAL A 621 -2.52 -17.24 -24.24
CA VAL A 621 -3.18 -18.20 -23.35
C VAL A 621 -3.71 -17.50 -22.11
N GLN A 622 -4.94 -17.83 -21.74
CA GLN A 622 -5.62 -17.27 -20.58
C GLN A 622 -6.05 -18.40 -19.63
N TRP A 623 -5.92 -18.16 -18.33
CA TRP A 623 -6.40 -19.09 -17.29
C TRP A 623 -6.82 -18.34 -16.05
N TYR A 624 -7.79 -18.90 -15.34
CA TYR A 624 -8.05 -18.50 -13.96
C TYR A 624 -7.40 -19.49 -13.00
N ARG A 625 -7.05 -19.00 -11.83
CA ARG A 625 -6.46 -19.77 -10.76
C ARG A 625 -7.13 -19.40 -9.43
N ILE A 626 -7.59 -20.41 -8.71
CA ILE A 626 -8.01 -20.30 -7.32
C ILE A 626 -6.86 -20.81 -6.47
N SER A 627 -6.41 -20.01 -5.51
CA SER A 627 -5.35 -20.37 -4.55
C SER A 627 -5.91 -20.32 -3.14
N MET A 628 -5.62 -21.35 -2.33
CA MET A 628 -6.16 -21.46 -0.96
C MET A 628 -5.13 -22.07 -0.02
N GLY A 629 -4.85 -21.38 1.09
CA GLY A 629 -4.11 -21.92 2.22
C GLY A 629 -5.07 -22.58 3.22
N THR A 630 -4.80 -23.84 3.62
CA THR A 630 -5.65 -24.62 4.54
C THR A 630 -4.82 -25.53 5.43
N ARG A 631 -5.44 -26.17 6.43
CA ARG A 631 -4.79 -27.21 7.24
C ARG A 631 -4.76 -28.55 6.49
N PRO A 632 -3.76 -29.42 6.73
CA PRO A 632 -3.67 -30.71 6.05
C PRO A 632 -4.91 -31.59 6.18
N GLU A 633 -5.55 -31.60 7.35
CA GLU A 633 -6.76 -32.36 7.62
C GLU A 633 -7.99 -31.87 6.84
N ASN A 634 -7.98 -30.63 6.38
CA ASN A 634 -9.12 -30.00 5.69
C ASN A 634 -9.01 -30.04 4.15
N ILE A 635 -7.93 -30.59 3.59
CA ILE A 635 -7.65 -30.54 2.15
C ILE A 635 -8.83 -31.06 1.32
N GLU A 636 -9.39 -32.22 1.65
CA GLU A 636 -10.48 -32.84 0.85
C GLU A 636 -11.77 -32.01 0.93
N GLN A 637 -12.07 -31.48 2.14
CA GLN A 637 -13.24 -30.62 2.32
C GLN A 637 -13.05 -29.27 1.60
N ALA A 638 -11.85 -28.72 1.61
CA ALA A 638 -11.50 -27.49 0.90
C ALA A 638 -11.61 -27.64 -0.61
N ILE A 639 -11.10 -28.75 -1.18
CA ILE A 639 -11.23 -29.05 -2.61
C ILE A 639 -12.71 -29.21 -2.99
N LYS A 640 -13.49 -29.92 -2.17
CA LYS A 640 -14.92 -30.05 -2.39
C LYS A 640 -15.62 -28.70 -2.35
N GLY A 641 -15.32 -27.88 -1.32
CA GLY A 641 -15.90 -26.54 -1.18
C GLY A 641 -15.59 -25.64 -2.37
N ILE A 642 -14.36 -25.65 -2.87
CA ILE A 642 -13.99 -24.89 -4.09
C ILE A 642 -14.83 -25.38 -5.30
N ARG A 643 -15.00 -26.68 -5.47
CA ARG A 643 -15.81 -27.25 -6.59
C ARG A 643 -17.29 -26.91 -6.48
N ASP A 644 -17.83 -26.89 -5.26
CA ASP A 644 -19.23 -26.57 -5.03
C ASP A 644 -19.54 -25.08 -5.30
N GLU A 645 -18.51 -24.21 -5.26
CA GLU A 645 -18.64 -22.78 -5.54
C GLU A 645 -18.39 -22.41 -7.01
N ILE A 646 -17.68 -23.26 -7.80
CA ILE A 646 -17.51 -23.10 -9.25
C ILE A 646 -18.81 -23.47 -9.98
#